data_89ce44eadc107b025b2b209af1b2817f
#
_entry.id   89ce44eadc107b025b2b209af1b2817f
#
_cell.length_a   1.000
_cell.length_b   1.000
_cell.length_c   1.000
_cell.angle_alpha   90.00
_cell.angle_beta   90.00
_cell.angle_gamma   90.00
#
_symmetry.space_group_name_H-M   'P 1'
#
loop_
_entity.id
_entity.type
_entity.pdbx_description
1 polymer ?
#
loop_
_entity_poly.entity_id
_entity_poly.type
_entity_poly.pdbx_seq_one_letter_code
_entity_poly.pdbx_strand_id
1 'polypeptide(L)'
;QELDDDEVVDGKVVETPEPTPSPTPTPTPEPTATPTPSPSPSPSPTPDADGNPYVEKTISRSEFSAKYRGIFEEMGVTSIDYTVTDVLDGEIVATVDYTMTYHTEKGGDLTYDFTIEANRIANRWTINWSPRLIFPIMDWGDTMRVGTLQSKRGEILCDGVPYAQNVNIVTIFCMPSTIPAEEMEAFYQGVLSIPEVVNNMNTEERQGRDALDYALSRTRNDFCKICTFFPDQLTDDLKARILAVKGLAIDTQNYGTTRYYPYGESLAHIVGYAVIVTKKELRKYEAAGDTRYNGDSWVGKYGLEVTYEDNLTGTNGSFTYIQDPQGGSKGVLYRTEAVDGQDLHLTIVPELQERLENIVDTVVYDENVRGCVVVLNPTTGAIQAITSWPAFDLNYVARGMPEEEWNALKDDKVNLRLFNRAVQGLYTPGSVFKLFTSAALLETGTMSASDVFPASETLIGDTNAKDEWMPSDNISPGFSEMANGKPLKRTATSNRLTPMNMYNSIIQSDNLFFAYGALKLGRAKFEAYLRNLGWETAIDFEIKDEEGNYIIATPQIYAILKHDNGDWAYDESGRPKEKSGYPQNDYDLAVSGYGQGQLLVSPLQMACFVSAYANNGDIMVPYVVDSIWHADGTDYNLVSQTEPRVWKKSAIQQSTIDTLHEAITKVCDIGTAQS
;
A
#
# COMPACT_ATOMS: atom_id res chain seq x y z
N GLN A 1 -27.75 -48.65 -14.68
CA GLN A 1 -27.85 -49.89 -13.92
C GLN A 1 -27.86 -49.52 -12.46
N GLU A 2 -29.10 -49.69 -11.92
CA GLU A 2 -29.42 -49.71 -10.51
C GLU A 2 -28.60 -50.81 -9.82
N LEU A 3 -28.26 -50.60 -8.58
CA LEU A 3 -28.20 -51.62 -7.55
C LEU A 3 -28.59 -50.98 -6.22
N ASP A 4 -29.62 -51.65 -5.69
CA ASP A 4 -30.38 -51.41 -4.48
C ASP A 4 -29.63 -51.68 -3.19
N ASP A 5 -30.05 -50.98 -2.17
CA ASP A 5 -30.60 -51.31 -0.86
C ASP A 5 -29.80 -52.14 0.18
N ASP A 6 -29.86 -51.53 1.38
CA ASP A 6 -30.04 -52.12 2.71
C ASP A 6 -28.91 -52.95 3.36
N GLU A 7 -28.31 -52.34 4.38
CA GLU A 7 -28.20 -52.94 5.69
C GLU A 7 -28.19 -51.90 6.83
N VAL A 8 -29.27 -51.86 7.56
CA VAL A 8 -29.40 -51.21 8.87
C VAL A 8 -28.91 -52.19 9.93
N VAL A 9 -27.81 -51.87 10.63
CA VAL A 9 -27.49 -52.51 11.92
C VAL A 9 -26.97 -51.45 12.91
N ASP A 10 -27.76 -51.32 13.97
CA ASP A 10 -27.48 -50.90 15.34
C ASP A 10 -26.79 -49.57 15.64
N GLY A 11 -27.62 -48.73 16.23
CA GLY A 11 -27.30 -47.50 16.93
C GLY A 11 -26.16 -47.60 17.96
N LYS A 12 -25.15 -46.80 17.70
CA LYS A 12 -24.38 -46.10 18.71
C LYS A 12 -24.06 -44.71 18.16
N VAL A 13 -24.75 -43.71 18.70
CA VAL A 13 -24.40 -42.33 18.61
C VAL A 13 -23.01 -42.19 19.28
N VAL A 14 -21.97 -41.98 18.49
CA VAL A 14 -20.69 -41.51 19.00
C VAL A 14 -20.84 -40.00 19.14
N GLU A 15 -21.05 -39.55 20.37
CA GLU A 15 -20.93 -38.13 20.71
C GLU A 15 -19.54 -37.66 20.36
N THR A 16 -19.45 -36.71 19.43
CA THR A 16 -18.24 -35.96 19.19
C THR A 16 -17.97 -35.16 20.48
N PRO A 17 -16.78 -35.21 21.07
CA PRO A 17 -16.46 -34.39 22.24
C PRO A 17 -16.54 -32.92 21.86
N GLU A 18 -17.31 -32.16 22.63
CA GLU A 18 -17.32 -30.69 22.58
C GLU A 18 -15.87 -30.18 22.68
N PRO A 19 -15.52 -29.14 21.92
CA PRO A 19 -14.20 -28.52 22.04
C PRO A 19 -14.08 -27.94 23.46
N THR A 20 -13.07 -28.37 24.16
CA THR A 20 -12.69 -27.86 25.50
C THR A 20 -12.56 -26.35 25.37
N PRO A 21 -13.23 -25.52 26.22
CA PRO A 21 -13.08 -24.09 26.17
C PRO A 21 -11.61 -23.74 26.40
N SER A 22 -11.07 -22.94 25.48
CA SER A 22 -9.74 -22.30 25.61
C SER A 22 -9.68 -21.58 26.96
N PRO A 23 -8.58 -21.67 27.71
CA PRO A 23 -8.47 -21.01 28.98
C PRO A 23 -8.66 -19.50 28.78
N THR A 24 -9.64 -18.94 29.45
CA THR A 24 -9.85 -17.50 29.58
C THR A 24 -8.53 -16.86 29.98
N PRO A 25 -8.02 -15.85 29.23
CA PRO A 25 -6.81 -15.15 29.65
C PRO A 25 -7.06 -14.56 31.03
N THR A 26 -6.20 -14.89 31.95
CA THR A 26 -6.16 -14.29 33.28
C THR A 26 -6.04 -12.78 33.10
N PRO A 27 -6.91 -11.94 33.68
CA PRO A 27 -6.78 -10.51 33.55
C PRO A 27 -5.40 -10.09 34.03
N THR A 28 -4.64 -9.45 33.16
CA THR A 28 -3.40 -8.76 33.54
C THR A 28 -3.77 -7.78 34.65
N PRO A 29 -3.10 -7.78 35.81
CA PRO A 29 -3.43 -6.83 36.86
C PRO A 29 -3.30 -5.42 36.26
N GLU A 30 -4.32 -4.60 36.43
CA GLU A 30 -4.25 -3.16 36.21
C GLU A 30 -2.93 -2.63 36.80
N PRO A 31 -2.22 -1.77 36.06
CA PRO A 31 -1.03 -1.13 36.61
C PRO A 31 -1.48 -0.40 37.87
N THR A 32 -1.14 -0.96 39.02
CA THR A 32 -1.35 -0.32 40.34
C THR A 32 -0.77 1.07 40.24
N ALA A 33 -1.59 2.09 40.42
CA ALA A 33 -1.17 3.47 40.46
C ALA A 33 0.07 3.54 41.34
N THR A 34 1.20 3.90 40.74
CA THR A 34 2.45 4.08 41.48
C THR A 34 2.16 5.12 42.57
N PRO A 35 2.37 4.82 43.84
CA PRO A 35 2.10 5.80 44.88
C PRO A 35 2.92 7.05 44.56
N THR A 36 2.25 8.18 44.54
CA THR A 36 2.87 9.50 44.42
C THR A 36 4.00 9.54 45.48
N PRO A 37 5.26 9.75 45.08
CA PRO A 37 6.33 9.80 46.06
C PRO A 37 6.02 10.92 47.04
N SER A 38 5.97 10.58 48.31
CA SER A 38 5.90 11.55 49.39
C SER A 38 7.03 12.57 49.21
N PRO A 39 6.78 13.87 49.37
CA PRO A 39 7.79 14.88 49.13
C PRO A 39 9.01 14.55 50.02
N SER A 40 10.12 14.28 49.37
CA SER A 40 11.41 14.09 50.00
C SER A 40 11.78 15.43 50.69
N PRO A 41 12.27 15.45 51.92
CA PRO A 41 12.67 16.69 52.57
C PRO A 41 13.66 17.41 51.64
N SER A 42 13.50 18.75 51.51
CA SER A 42 14.40 19.61 50.75
C SER A 42 15.86 19.22 50.98
N PRO A 43 16.63 18.89 49.97
CA PRO A 43 18.05 18.62 50.13
C PRO A 43 18.72 19.89 50.68
N SER A 44 19.47 19.77 51.76
CA SER A 44 20.38 20.80 52.19
C SER A 44 21.25 21.24 51.02
N PRO A 45 21.57 22.54 50.87
CA PRO A 45 22.36 23.06 49.78
C PRO A 45 23.67 22.28 49.67
N THR A 46 23.93 21.71 48.47
CA THR A 46 25.17 21.00 48.19
C THR A 46 26.29 22.04 48.11
N PRO A 47 27.37 21.96 48.89
CA PRO A 47 28.53 22.85 48.75
C PRO A 47 29.10 22.76 47.34
N ASP A 48 29.70 23.87 46.83
CA ASP A 48 30.48 23.87 45.60
C ASP A 48 31.72 22.94 45.70
N ALA A 49 32.43 22.75 44.61
CA ALA A 49 33.63 21.89 44.54
C ALA A 49 34.72 22.29 45.53
N ASP A 50 34.67 23.51 46.07
CA ASP A 50 35.61 24.06 47.05
C ASP A 50 35.07 24.04 48.50
N GLY A 51 33.86 23.43 48.70
CA GLY A 51 33.28 23.28 50.05
C GLY A 51 32.59 24.53 50.59
N ASN A 52 32.32 25.53 49.76
CA ASN A 52 31.68 26.77 50.11
C ASN A 52 30.15 26.63 50.18
N PRO A 53 29.47 26.88 51.28
CA PRO A 53 28.03 26.50 51.46
C PRO A 53 27.04 27.32 50.65
N TYR A 54 27.39 28.39 49.99
CA TYR A 54 26.44 29.21 49.22
C TYR A 54 27.09 29.90 48.00
N VAL A 55 26.88 29.41 46.79
CA VAL A 55 26.94 30.26 45.60
C VAL A 55 25.50 30.76 45.34
N GLU A 56 25.23 32.04 45.67
CA GLU A 56 24.01 32.71 45.21
C GLU A 56 23.98 32.73 43.69
N LYS A 57 23.23 31.81 43.06
CA LYS A 57 22.90 31.93 41.63
C LYS A 57 21.87 33.03 41.47
N THR A 58 22.31 34.20 41.04
CA THR A 58 21.41 35.30 40.71
C THR A 58 20.99 35.19 39.25
N ILE A 59 19.68 35.36 39.01
CA ILE A 59 19.11 35.42 37.62
C ILE A 59 18.77 36.87 37.29
N SER A 60 19.15 37.35 36.13
CA SER A 60 18.77 38.69 35.67
C SER A 60 17.25 38.71 35.36
N ARG A 61 16.65 39.91 35.41
CA ARG A 61 15.22 40.09 35.10
C ARG A 61 14.89 39.63 33.65
N SER A 62 15.84 39.81 32.74
CA SER A 62 15.69 39.37 31.36
C SER A 62 15.67 37.85 31.21
N GLU A 63 16.58 37.16 31.89
CA GLU A 63 16.66 35.68 31.89
C GLU A 63 15.44 35.06 32.59
N PHE A 64 15.01 35.64 33.72
CA PHE A 64 13.77 35.23 34.39
C PHE A 64 12.57 35.34 33.44
N SER A 65 12.35 36.51 32.82
CA SER A 65 11.24 36.70 31.90
C SER A 65 11.32 35.80 30.67
N ALA A 66 12.51 35.58 30.12
CA ALA A 66 12.70 34.72 28.96
C ALA A 66 12.40 33.25 29.30
N LYS A 67 12.80 32.79 30.52
CA LYS A 67 12.55 31.41 30.94
C LYS A 67 11.05 31.15 31.12
N TYR A 68 10.32 32.02 31.78
CA TYR A 68 8.86 31.88 31.94
C TYR A 68 8.15 31.99 30.60
N ARG A 69 8.50 32.97 29.80
CA ARG A 69 7.87 33.17 28.48
C ARG A 69 8.06 31.94 27.59
N GLY A 70 9.31 31.45 27.45
CA GLY A 70 9.59 30.28 26.62
C GLY A 70 8.81 29.03 27.06
N ILE A 71 8.72 28.79 28.37
CA ILE A 71 7.97 27.65 28.91
C ILE A 71 6.46 27.83 28.67
N PHE A 72 5.90 29.02 28.94
CA PHE A 72 4.46 29.26 28.81
C PHE A 72 4.00 29.28 27.34
N GLU A 73 4.79 29.87 26.45
CA GLU A 73 4.52 29.82 25.01
C GLU A 73 4.56 28.38 24.47
N GLU A 74 5.55 27.59 24.90
CA GLU A 74 5.69 26.19 24.47
C GLU A 74 4.52 25.32 24.93
N MET A 75 4.02 25.53 26.15
CA MET A 75 2.87 24.81 26.72
C MET A 75 1.53 25.35 26.24
N GLY A 76 1.49 26.55 25.68
CA GLY A 76 0.23 27.25 25.37
C GLY A 76 -0.56 27.60 26.63
N VAL A 77 0.12 28.17 27.65
CA VAL A 77 -0.55 28.57 28.92
C VAL A 77 -1.50 29.73 28.61
N THR A 78 -2.78 29.51 28.88
CA THR A 78 -3.86 30.50 28.64
C THR A 78 -4.19 31.31 29.92
N SER A 79 -4.14 30.66 31.08
CA SER A 79 -4.36 31.29 32.37
C SER A 79 -3.68 30.48 33.51
N ILE A 80 -3.59 31.11 34.65
CA ILE A 80 -3.02 30.49 35.87
C ILE A 80 -3.96 30.83 37.02
N ASP A 81 -4.36 29.79 37.74
CA ASP A 81 -5.07 29.91 39.01
C ASP A 81 -4.17 29.45 40.15
N TYR A 82 -4.31 30.08 41.31
CA TYR A 82 -3.60 29.66 42.52
C TYR A 82 -4.46 29.79 43.79
N THR A 83 -4.21 28.91 44.71
CA THR A 83 -4.84 28.93 46.04
C THR A 83 -3.79 28.79 47.14
N VAL A 84 -3.70 29.76 48.03
CA VAL A 84 -2.81 29.67 49.20
C VAL A 84 -3.42 28.69 50.19
N THR A 85 -2.67 27.66 50.56
CA THR A 85 -3.12 26.58 51.45
C THR A 85 -2.66 26.77 52.90
N ASP A 86 -1.46 27.33 53.12
CA ASP A 86 -0.94 27.62 54.45
C ASP A 86 0.05 28.80 54.45
N VAL A 87 0.17 29.50 55.57
CA VAL A 87 1.14 30.59 55.75
C VAL A 87 1.73 30.48 57.16
N LEU A 88 3.03 30.17 57.19
CA LEU A 88 3.81 30.25 58.42
C LEU A 88 4.56 31.59 58.44
N ASP A 89 4.04 32.54 59.23
CA ASP A 89 4.59 33.91 59.30
C ASP A 89 5.61 34.00 60.46
N GLY A 90 6.91 34.11 60.10
CA GLY A 90 8.01 34.38 61.03
C GLY A 90 8.51 35.80 60.89
N GLU A 91 9.19 36.35 61.94
CA GLU A 91 9.67 37.74 61.94
C GLU A 91 10.69 38.03 60.81
N ILE A 92 11.48 37.02 60.42
CA ILE A 92 12.58 37.14 59.40
C ILE A 92 12.34 36.28 58.22
N VAL A 93 11.75 35.07 58.36
CA VAL A 93 11.45 34.11 57.33
C VAL A 93 9.99 33.75 57.37
N ALA A 94 9.29 33.80 56.25
CA ALA A 94 7.94 33.32 56.10
C ALA A 94 7.91 32.21 55.01
N THR A 95 7.06 31.22 55.26
CA THR A 95 6.80 30.14 54.30
C THR A 95 5.35 30.22 53.88
N VAL A 96 5.12 30.14 52.57
CA VAL A 96 3.77 30.14 51.96
C VAL A 96 3.62 28.88 51.12
N ASP A 97 2.70 28.03 51.53
CA ASP A 97 2.28 26.88 50.73
C ASP A 97 1.08 27.26 49.86
N TYR A 98 1.13 26.88 48.61
CA TYR A 98 0.05 27.14 47.65
C TYR A 98 0.00 26.09 46.54
N THR A 99 -1.20 25.87 46.08
CA THR A 99 -1.46 25.06 44.86
C THR A 99 -1.63 25.99 43.69
N MET A 100 -0.98 25.69 42.57
CA MET A 100 -1.09 26.45 41.31
C MET A 100 -1.51 25.52 40.17
N THR A 101 -2.49 25.97 39.40
CA THR A 101 -2.97 25.29 38.20
C THR A 101 -2.64 26.10 36.94
N TYR A 102 -1.89 25.52 36.05
CA TYR A 102 -1.68 26.04 34.70
C TYR A 102 -2.76 25.51 33.77
N HIS A 103 -3.60 26.37 33.22
CA HIS A 103 -4.54 26.00 32.16
C HIS A 103 -3.79 26.10 30.84
N THR A 104 -3.66 24.97 30.12
CA THR A 104 -2.83 24.90 28.90
C THR A 104 -3.63 24.37 27.72
N GLU A 105 -3.36 24.89 26.52
CA GLU A 105 -3.96 24.41 25.29
C GLU A 105 -3.54 22.97 24.94
N LYS A 106 -2.32 22.59 25.30
CA LYS A 106 -1.72 21.31 24.86
C LYS A 106 -1.83 20.20 25.90
N GLY A 107 -1.81 20.53 27.19
CA GLY A 107 -1.73 19.56 28.28
C GLY A 107 -2.94 19.57 29.22
N GLY A 108 -3.97 20.40 28.96
CA GLY A 108 -5.08 20.60 29.87
C GLY A 108 -4.65 21.31 31.16
N ASP A 109 -5.27 20.97 32.26
CA ASP A 109 -5.02 21.57 33.56
C ASP A 109 -3.88 20.82 34.29
N LEU A 110 -2.77 21.52 34.51
CA LEU A 110 -1.61 20.99 35.22
C LEU A 110 -1.52 21.63 36.61
N THR A 111 -1.77 20.83 37.63
CA THR A 111 -1.83 21.32 39.03
C THR A 111 -0.63 20.82 39.82
N TYR A 112 0.04 21.72 40.50
CA TYR A 112 1.20 21.44 41.34
C TYR A 112 1.11 22.18 42.70
N ASP A 113 1.67 21.58 43.73
CA ASP A 113 1.84 22.19 45.04
C ASP A 113 3.24 22.82 45.15
N PHE A 114 3.29 24.03 45.70
CA PHE A 114 4.51 24.80 45.84
C PHE A 114 4.65 25.32 47.26
N THR A 115 5.91 25.48 47.68
CA THR A 115 6.29 26.17 48.90
C THR A 115 7.19 27.33 48.55
N ILE A 116 6.81 28.55 48.86
CA ILE A 116 7.64 29.75 48.76
C ILE A 116 8.27 30.07 50.11
N GLU A 117 9.59 30.19 50.12
CA GLU A 117 10.29 30.80 51.25
C GLU A 117 10.58 32.27 50.93
N ALA A 118 10.12 33.15 51.80
CA ALA A 118 10.35 34.59 51.71
C ALA A 118 11.16 35.09 52.87
N ASN A 119 12.23 35.84 52.60
CA ASN A 119 13.11 36.46 53.60
C ASN A 119 12.82 37.95 53.75
N ARG A 120 12.81 38.47 54.97
CA ARG A 120 12.63 39.90 55.24
C ARG A 120 13.95 40.63 55.22
N ILE A 121 14.25 41.30 54.13
CA ILE A 121 15.47 42.11 53.94
C ILE A 121 15.10 43.58 53.91
N ALA A 122 15.72 44.42 54.78
CA ALA A 122 15.50 45.86 54.84
C ALA A 122 14.00 46.25 54.86
N ASN A 123 13.23 45.57 55.69
CA ASN A 123 11.80 45.74 55.89
C ASN A 123 10.90 45.42 54.66
N ARG A 124 11.43 44.64 53.70
CA ARG A 124 10.71 44.11 52.52
C ARG A 124 10.83 42.60 52.47
N TRP A 125 9.75 41.93 52.12
CA TRP A 125 9.78 40.51 51.84
C TRP A 125 10.35 40.27 50.45
N THR A 126 11.33 39.37 50.30
CA THR A 126 11.95 38.92 49.08
C THR A 126 11.79 37.41 48.96
N ILE A 127 11.32 36.98 47.82
CA ILE A 127 11.12 35.55 47.52
C ILE A 127 12.47 34.94 47.16
N ASN A 128 12.76 33.80 47.77
CA ASN A 128 13.90 32.95 47.39
C ASN A 128 13.52 32.14 46.16
N TRP A 129 13.69 32.77 44.99
CA TRP A 129 13.23 32.18 43.74
C TRP A 129 14.21 31.11 43.25
N SER A 130 13.65 29.95 42.77
CA SER A 130 14.34 28.93 42.01
C SER A 130 13.45 28.40 40.89
N PRO A 131 13.99 27.70 39.88
CA PRO A 131 13.18 27.08 38.82
C PRO A 131 12.12 26.10 39.34
N ARG A 132 12.27 25.58 40.57
CA ARG A 132 11.25 24.75 41.25
C ARG A 132 9.92 25.48 41.52
N LEU A 133 9.91 26.79 41.43
CA LEU A 133 8.68 27.59 41.46
C LEU A 133 7.99 27.72 40.12
N ILE A 134 8.59 27.13 39.02
CA ILE A 134 7.91 26.93 37.77
C ILE A 134 7.33 25.50 37.74
N PHE A 135 8.17 24.50 37.98
CA PHE A 135 7.77 23.11 38.20
C PHE A 135 8.56 22.51 39.36
N PRO A 136 7.92 21.77 40.27
CA PRO A 136 8.59 21.22 41.48
C PRO A 136 9.82 20.36 41.18
N ILE A 137 9.87 19.75 40.01
CA ILE A 137 10.97 18.87 39.54
C ILE A 137 12.09 19.61 38.79
N MET A 138 11.95 20.93 38.53
CA MET A 138 12.88 21.70 37.72
C MET A 138 13.99 22.33 38.54
N ASP A 139 15.25 22.08 38.19
CA ASP A 139 16.43 22.68 38.79
C ASP A 139 17.13 23.68 37.85
N TRP A 140 18.21 24.32 38.38
CA TRP A 140 19.04 25.21 37.57
C TRP A 140 19.71 24.48 36.42
N GLY A 141 19.60 25.04 35.22
CA GLY A 141 20.16 24.46 34.00
C GLY A 141 19.21 23.50 33.27
N ASP A 142 18.12 23.07 33.88
CA ASP A 142 17.13 22.22 33.26
C ASP A 142 16.36 22.97 32.19
N THR A 143 15.97 22.23 31.16
CA THR A 143 15.21 22.72 29.99
C THR A 143 13.95 21.88 29.81
N MET A 144 12.89 22.51 29.33
CA MET A 144 11.72 21.79 28.83
C MET A 144 11.96 21.28 27.43
N ARG A 145 11.53 20.07 27.15
CA ARG A 145 11.65 19.42 25.85
C ARG A 145 10.35 18.74 25.47
N VAL A 146 10.09 18.71 24.17
CA VAL A 146 8.97 17.95 23.59
C VAL A 146 9.54 16.75 22.86
N GLY A 147 9.02 15.58 23.22
CA GLY A 147 9.26 14.32 22.50
C GLY A 147 8.01 13.94 21.71
N THR A 148 8.20 13.15 20.68
CA THR A 148 7.12 12.63 19.83
C THR A 148 6.76 11.21 20.27
N LEU A 149 5.47 10.93 20.39
CA LEU A 149 4.92 9.58 20.45
C LEU A 149 4.53 9.22 19.03
N GLN A 150 5.28 8.32 18.41
CA GLN A 150 5.07 7.94 17.02
C GLN A 150 3.82 7.09 16.88
N SER A 151 2.89 7.49 16.01
CA SER A 151 1.76 6.67 15.59
C SER A 151 2.24 5.56 14.66
N LYS A 152 1.51 4.46 14.63
CA LYS A 152 1.73 3.38 13.66
C LYS A 152 0.94 3.69 12.39
N ARG A 153 1.53 3.36 11.24
CA ARG A 153 0.81 3.36 9.97
C ARG A 153 -0.12 2.15 9.94
N GLY A 154 -1.35 2.29 9.45
CA GLY A 154 -2.32 1.21 9.33
C GLY A 154 -1.77 0.03 8.49
N GLU A 155 -2.24 -1.16 8.76
CA GLU A 155 -1.85 -2.38 8.04
C GLU A 155 -2.69 -2.58 6.77
N ILE A 156 -2.17 -3.35 5.81
CA ILE A 156 -2.91 -3.79 4.63
C ILE A 156 -3.02 -5.31 4.70
N LEU A 157 -4.25 -5.81 4.84
CA LEU A 157 -4.56 -7.18 5.20
C LEU A 157 -5.38 -7.87 4.11
N CYS A 158 -5.07 -9.13 3.82
CA CYS A 158 -5.88 -10.01 2.99
C CYS A 158 -6.35 -11.17 3.88
N ASP A 159 -7.65 -11.25 4.18
CA ASP A 159 -8.23 -12.24 5.10
C ASP A 159 -7.45 -12.36 6.43
N GLY A 160 -7.10 -11.21 7.00
CA GLY A 160 -6.31 -11.13 8.24
C GLY A 160 -4.80 -11.40 8.08
N VAL A 161 -4.32 -11.72 6.89
CA VAL A 161 -2.90 -11.91 6.59
C VAL A 161 -2.28 -10.59 6.16
N PRO A 162 -1.21 -10.08 6.83
CA PRO A 162 -0.64 -8.79 6.51
C PRO A 162 0.21 -8.85 5.23
N TYR A 163 -0.12 -7.99 4.25
CA TYR A 163 0.68 -7.71 3.07
C TYR A 163 1.52 -6.44 3.21
N ALA A 164 1.11 -5.55 4.11
CA ALA A 164 1.95 -4.45 4.59
C ALA A 164 1.69 -4.24 6.09
N GLN A 165 2.76 -4.20 6.88
CA GLN A 165 2.69 -4.09 8.34
C GLN A 165 3.85 -3.27 8.89
N ASN A 166 3.79 -2.95 10.18
CA ASN A 166 4.87 -2.30 10.89
C ASN A 166 5.64 -3.35 11.70
N VAL A 167 6.95 -3.41 11.53
CA VAL A 167 7.81 -4.35 12.26
C VAL A 167 8.94 -3.60 12.97
N ASN A 168 9.39 -4.13 14.10
CA ASN A 168 10.53 -3.56 14.79
C ASN A 168 11.81 -3.75 13.96
N ILE A 169 12.60 -2.68 13.82
CA ILE A 169 13.92 -2.75 13.20
C ILE A 169 14.86 -3.48 14.17
N VAL A 170 15.60 -4.43 13.64
CA VAL A 170 16.67 -5.10 14.38
C VAL A 170 17.96 -4.30 14.24
N THR A 171 18.51 -3.83 15.37
CA THR A 171 19.75 -3.06 15.37
C THR A 171 20.92 -3.91 15.84
N ILE A 172 21.98 -3.93 15.05
CA ILE A 172 23.27 -4.46 15.45
C ILE A 172 24.07 -3.31 16.02
N PHE A 173 24.55 -3.47 17.24
CA PHE A 173 25.29 -2.44 17.95
C PHE A 173 26.46 -2.99 18.73
N CYS A 174 27.35 -2.13 19.19
CA CYS A 174 28.37 -2.44 20.18
C CYS A 174 28.43 -1.36 21.27
N MET A 175 29.00 -1.70 22.40
CA MET A 175 29.40 -0.78 23.46
C MET A 175 30.93 -0.71 23.49
N PRO A 176 31.55 0.29 22.85
CA PRO A 176 33.00 0.36 22.67
C PRO A 176 33.81 0.27 23.98
N SER A 177 33.28 0.78 25.09
CA SER A 177 33.94 0.68 26.40
C SER A 177 34.09 -0.75 26.92
N THR A 178 33.28 -1.69 26.41
CA THR A 178 33.33 -3.11 26.79
C THR A 178 34.34 -3.91 25.98
N ILE A 179 34.94 -3.33 24.94
CA ILE A 179 35.92 -3.96 24.08
C ILE A 179 37.32 -3.54 24.54
N PRO A 180 38.15 -4.44 25.08
CA PRO A 180 39.52 -4.11 25.46
C PRO A 180 40.33 -3.59 24.27
N ALA A 181 41.21 -2.63 24.49
CA ALA A 181 41.99 -2.01 23.43
C ALA A 181 42.82 -3.03 22.61
N GLU A 182 43.33 -4.06 23.28
CA GLU A 182 44.07 -5.17 22.67
C GLU A 182 43.17 -6.10 21.82
N GLU A 183 41.86 -6.11 22.03
CA GLU A 183 40.90 -6.92 21.27
C GLU A 183 40.22 -6.14 20.13
N MET A 184 40.47 -4.84 20.03
CA MET A 184 39.79 -3.97 19.05
C MET A 184 40.04 -4.42 17.59
N GLU A 185 41.26 -4.83 17.24
CA GLU A 185 41.53 -5.33 15.89
C GLU A 185 40.82 -6.66 15.61
N ALA A 186 40.70 -7.53 16.60
CA ALA A 186 39.90 -8.77 16.47
C ALA A 186 38.40 -8.45 16.27
N PHE A 187 37.89 -7.42 16.96
CA PHE A 187 36.54 -6.91 16.74
C PHE A 187 36.33 -6.43 15.29
N TYR A 188 37.25 -5.60 14.77
CA TYR A 188 37.19 -5.16 13.37
C TYR A 188 37.14 -6.34 12.40
N GLN A 189 38.05 -7.30 12.55
CA GLN A 189 38.10 -8.48 11.68
C GLN A 189 36.83 -9.32 11.83
N GLY A 190 36.30 -9.44 13.04
CA GLY A 190 35.05 -10.14 13.31
C GLY A 190 33.85 -9.50 12.57
N VAL A 191 33.66 -8.19 12.70
CA VAL A 191 32.58 -7.46 12.01
C VAL A 191 32.72 -7.58 10.49
N LEU A 192 33.94 -7.33 9.96
CA LEU A 192 34.21 -7.36 8.52
C LEU A 192 34.14 -8.78 7.91
N SER A 193 34.18 -9.81 8.74
CA SER A 193 34.01 -11.21 8.28
C SER A 193 32.57 -11.60 7.99
N ILE A 194 31.58 -10.75 8.33
CA ILE A 194 30.16 -11.01 8.14
C ILE A 194 29.66 -10.14 6.97
N PRO A 195 29.56 -10.70 5.74
CA PRO A 195 29.22 -9.93 4.56
C PRO A 195 27.90 -9.16 4.68
N GLU A 196 26.90 -9.78 5.33
CA GLU A 196 25.57 -9.17 5.51
C GLU A 196 25.62 -7.93 6.41
N VAL A 197 26.46 -7.95 7.46
CA VAL A 197 26.68 -6.78 8.32
C VAL A 197 27.42 -5.69 7.54
N VAL A 198 28.45 -6.06 6.79
CA VAL A 198 29.22 -5.13 5.96
C VAL A 198 28.34 -4.46 4.92
N ASN A 199 27.51 -5.22 4.21
CA ASN A 199 26.62 -4.69 3.20
C ASN A 199 25.58 -3.71 3.79
N ASN A 200 25.02 -4.00 4.97
CA ASN A 200 24.07 -3.11 5.64
C ASN A 200 24.73 -1.91 6.36
N MET A 201 26.03 -1.93 6.54
CA MET A 201 26.82 -0.83 7.12
C MET A 201 27.38 0.10 6.04
N ASN A 202 27.69 -0.43 4.86
CA ASN A 202 28.27 0.32 3.76
C ASN A 202 27.31 1.41 3.26
N THR A 203 27.90 2.53 2.84
CA THR A 203 27.24 3.62 2.12
C THR A 203 27.99 3.90 0.82
N GLU A 204 27.42 4.69 -0.07
CA GLU A 204 28.13 5.14 -1.29
C GLU A 204 29.46 5.83 -0.99
N GLU A 205 29.52 6.57 0.13
CA GLU A 205 30.71 7.33 0.53
C GLU A 205 31.71 6.51 1.36
N ARG A 206 31.26 5.45 2.04
CA ARG A 206 32.06 4.68 3.01
C ARG A 206 31.81 3.19 2.92
N GLN A 207 32.89 2.42 2.86
CA GLN A 207 32.80 0.97 2.73
C GLN A 207 33.73 0.26 3.73
N GLY A 208 33.34 -0.94 4.15
CA GLY A 208 34.13 -1.82 4.97
C GLY A 208 34.63 -1.16 6.26
N ARG A 209 35.95 -1.10 6.44
CA ARG A 209 36.56 -0.55 7.66
C ARG A 209 36.26 0.94 7.84
N ASP A 210 36.24 1.74 6.78
CA ASP A 210 35.93 3.17 6.85
C ASP A 210 34.49 3.42 7.33
N ALA A 211 33.53 2.59 6.88
CA ALA A 211 32.15 2.65 7.36
C ALA A 211 32.06 2.28 8.87
N LEU A 212 32.81 1.29 9.32
CA LEU A 212 32.85 0.89 10.72
C LEU A 212 33.53 1.97 11.60
N ASP A 213 34.64 2.54 11.15
CA ASP A 213 35.32 3.66 11.83
C ASP A 213 34.37 4.86 11.98
N TYR A 214 33.61 5.17 10.91
CA TYR A 214 32.60 6.21 10.97
C TYR A 214 31.48 5.90 11.97
N ALA A 215 30.96 4.67 12.00
CA ALA A 215 29.96 4.24 12.97
C ALA A 215 30.50 4.42 14.41
N LEU A 216 31.71 3.94 14.67
CA LEU A 216 32.36 4.09 15.98
C LEU A 216 32.59 5.54 16.39
N SER A 217 32.92 6.43 15.44
CA SER A 217 33.06 7.87 15.70
C SER A 217 31.75 8.55 16.11
N ARG A 218 30.61 7.92 15.84
CA ARG A 218 29.26 8.42 16.20
C ARG A 218 28.71 7.86 17.50
N THR A 219 29.51 7.11 18.26
CA THR A 219 29.14 6.56 19.55
C THR A 219 28.60 7.66 20.50
N ARG A 220 27.45 7.40 21.12
CA ARG A 220 26.85 8.26 22.13
C ARG A 220 26.49 7.43 23.37
N ASN A 221 26.83 7.92 24.55
CA ASN A 221 26.56 7.21 25.80
C ASN A 221 27.00 5.74 25.77
N ASP A 222 28.20 5.48 25.22
CA ASP A 222 28.76 4.15 25.00
C ASP A 222 27.92 3.21 24.09
N PHE A 223 26.99 3.76 23.33
CA PHE A 223 26.20 3.04 22.36
C PHE A 223 26.64 3.39 20.92
N CYS A 224 27.06 2.39 20.18
CA CYS A 224 27.46 2.52 18.79
C CYS A 224 26.57 1.63 17.91
N LYS A 225 25.68 2.22 17.15
CA LYS A 225 24.91 1.54 16.12
C LYS A 225 25.81 1.19 14.94
N ILE A 226 25.92 -0.09 14.62
CA ILE A 226 26.72 -0.58 13.48
C ILE A 226 25.85 -0.58 12.20
N CYS A 227 24.74 -1.32 12.22
CA CYS A 227 23.79 -1.38 11.10
C CYS A 227 22.41 -1.84 11.59
N THR A 228 21.46 -1.93 10.67
CA THR A 228 20.10 -2.42 10.95
C THR A 228 19.73 -3.53 9.98
N PHE A 229 18.86 -4.44 10.44
CA PHE A 229 18.26 -5.49 9.65
C PHE A 229 16.75 -5.45 9.76
N PHE A 230 16.07 -5.90 8.73
CA PHE A 230 14.67 -6.30 8.85
C PHE A 230 14.59 -7.69 9.49
N PRO A 231 13.49 -8.03 10.18
CA PRO A 231 13.38 -9.29 10.89
C PRO A 231 13.65 -10.54 10.02
N ASP A 232 13.21 -10.52 8.76
CA ASP A 232 13.36 -11.59 7.78
C ASP A 232 14.81 -11.81 7.31
N GLN A 233 15.62 -10.75 7.33
CA GLN A 233 17.03 -10.80 6.95
C GLN A 233 17.90 -11.43 8.02
N LEU A 234 17.45 -11.44 9.28
CA LEU A 234 18.21 -11.91 10.41
C LEU A 234 17.93 -13.39 10.71
N THR A 235 18.47 -14.28 9.88
CA THR A 235 18.38 -15.72 10.09
C THR A 235 19.08 -16.16 11.39
N ASP A 236 18.72 -17.32 11.92
CA ASP A 236 19.34 -17.84 13.15
C ASP A 236 20.85 -18.11 12.96
N ASP A 237 21.30 -18.50 11.76
CA ASP A 237 22.72 -18.62 11.42
C ASP A 237 23.40 -17.25 11.48
N LEU A 238 22.82 -16.22 10.88
CA LEU A 238 23.36 -14.87 10.91
C LEU A 238 23.41 -14.31 12.33
N LYS A 239 22.35 -14.52 13.14
CA LYS A 239 22.35 -14.16 14.57
C LYS A 239 23.51 -14.81 15.31
N ALA A 240 23.73 -16.12 15.08
CA ALA A 240 24.82 -16.86 15.71
C ALA A 240 26.19 -16.31 15.31
N ARG A 241 26.40 -15.98 14.02
CA ARG A 241 27.65 -15.37 13.53
C ARG A 241 27.89 -13.97 14.11
N ILE A 242 26.84 -13.14 14.20
CA ILE A 242 26.95 -11.82 14.83
C ILE A 242 27.30 -11.92 16.30
N LEU A 243 26.60 -12.76 17.06
CA LEU A 243 26.83 -12.94 18.50
C LEU A 243 28.16 -13.64 18.83
N ALA A 244 28.78 -14.33 17.87
CA ALA A 244 30.12 -14.87 18.00
C ALA A 244 31.21 -13.81 17.99
N VAL A 245 30.94 -12.61 17.46
CA VAL A 245 31.88 -11.49 17.49
C VAL A 245 31.79 -10.81 18.85
N LYS A 246 32.83 -10.96 19.67
CA LYS A 246 32.87 -10.33 20.99
C LYS A 246 32.71 -8.81 20.90
N GLY A 247 31.75 -8.27 21.59
CA GLY A 247 31.41 -6.85 21.59
C GLY A 247 30.23 -6.46 20.70
N LEU A 248 29.78 -7.32 19.76
CA LEU A 248 28.50 -7.11 19.08
C LEU A 248 27.32 -7.59 19.91
N ALA A 249 26.23 -6.87 19.78
CA ALA A 249 24.96 -7.25 20.36
C ALA A 249 23.80 -6.95 19.39
N ILE A 250 22.66 -7.56 19.64
CA ILE A 250 21.45 -7.45 18.83
C ILE A 250 20.35 -6.87 19.69
N ASP A 251 19.71 -5.78 19.24
CA ASP A 251 18.52 -5.23 19.85
C ASP A 251 17.33 -5.33 18.88
N THR A 252 16.26 -5.95 19.35
CA THR A 252 15.03 -6.20 18.57
C THR A 252 13.87 -5.31 18.99
N GLN A 253 14.03 -4.42 20.01
CA GLN A 253 12.90 -3.77 20.65
C GLN A 253 12.98 -2.24 20.77
N ASN A 254 14.15 -1.62 20.70
CA ASN A 254 14.31 -0.24 21.15
C ASN A 254 14.55 0.78 20.02
N TYR A 255 14.55 0.40 18.74
CA TYR A 255 15.01 1.28 17.66
C TYR A 255 13.99 1.63 16.60
N GLY A 256 12.71 1.64 16.98
CA GLY A 256 11.63 2.08 16.11
C GLY A 256 11.05 0.97 15.24
N THR A 257 9.99 1.31 14.55
CA THR A 257 9.32 0.44 13.60
C THR A 257 9.63 0.86 12.16
N THR A 258 9.54 -0.08 11.25
CA THR A 258 9.67 0.16 9.82
C THR A 258 8.49 -0.44 9.09
N ARG A 259 8.14 0.12 7.92
CA ARG A 259 7.20 -0.49 7.01
C ARG A 259 7.80 -1.74 6.41
N TYR A 260 7.04 -2.84 6.40
CA TYR A 260 7.50 -4.14 5.95
C TYR A 260 6.41 -4.84 5.14
N TYR A 261 6.82 -5.48 4.05
CA TYR A 261 5.97 -6.19 3.10
C TYR A 261 6.34 -7.67 3.11
N PRO A 262 5.64 -8.53 3.90
CA PRO A 262 6.04 -9.92 4.14
C PRO A 262 6.22 -10.75 2.87
N TYR A 263 5.48 -10.42 1.82
CA TYR A 263 5.47 -11.19 0.57
C TYR A 263 6.25 -10.52 -0.57
N GLY A 264 7.01 -9.45 -0.28
CA GLY A 264 7.95 -8.82 -1.21
C GLY A 264 7.33 -8.39 -2.53
N GLU A 265 7.38 -9.25 -3.56
CA GLU A 265 6.89 -8.98 -4.91
C GLU A 265 5.39 -9.22 -5.10
N SER A 266 4.77 -10.03 -4.21
CA SER A 266 3.35 -10.34 -4.29
C SER A 266 2.51 -9.08 -4.12
N LEU A 267 1.54 -8.90 -5.01
CA LEU A 267 0.67 -7.71 -5.06
C LEU A 267 1.42 -6.37 -5.14
N ALA A 268 2.70 -6.34 -5.54
CA ALA A 268 3.51 -5.12 -5.52
C ALA A 268 2.85 -3.95 -6.26
N HIS A 269 2.19 -4.21 -7.39
CA HIS A 269 1.51 -3.19 -8.18
C HIS A 269 0.16 -2.73 -7.61
N ILE A 270 -0.35 -3.42 -6.58
CA ILE A 270 -1.62 -3.10 -5.92
C ILE A 270 -1.36 -2.47 -4.56
N VAL A 271 -0.65 -3.19 -3.67
CA VAL A 271 -0.26 -2.69 -2.35
C VAL A 271 0.56 -1.41 -2.50
N GLY A 272 1.54 -1.41 -3.42
CA GLY A 272 2.45 -0.30 -3.57
C GLY A 272 3.43 -0.20 -2.41
N TYR A 273 4.08 0.96 -2.28
CA TYR A 273 5.09 1.15 -1.25
C TYR A 273 5.02 2.53 -0.60
N ALA A 274 5.45 2.59 0.64
CA ALA A 274 5.72 3.80 1.38
C ALA A 274 7.23 3.94 1.63
N VAL A 275 7.70 5.17 1.76
CA VAL A 275 9.09 5.51 2.08
C VAL A 275 9.14 6.58 3.17
N ILE A 276 10.27 6.74 3.81
CA ILE A 276 10.47 7.84 4.77
C ILE A 276 10.32 9.18 4.03
N VAL A 277 9.56 10.08 4.64
CA VAL A 277 9.31 11.43 4.11
C VAL A 277 10.61 12.18 3.79
N THR A 278 10.68 12.79 2.62
CA THR A 278 11.82 13.63 2.27
C THR A 278 11.71 15.01 2.93
N LYS A 279 12.84 15.68 3.13
CA LYS A 279 12.86 17.06 3.66
C LYS A 279 12.02 18.04 2.82
N LYS A 280 11.91 17.79 1.51
CA LYS A 280 11.11 18.62 0.59
C LYS A 280 9.61 18.42 0.83
N GLU A 281 9.20 17.19 1.05
CA GLU A 281 7.80 16.83 1.34
C GLU A 281 7.39 17.29 2.73
N LEU A 282 8.24 17.06 3.72
CA LEU A 282 7.98 17.54 5.08
C LEU A 282 7.69 19.05 5.10
N ARG A 283 8.51 19.85 4.39
CA ARG A 283 8.25 21.29 4.25
C ARG A 283 6.91 21.61 3.59
N LYS A 284 6.43 20.76 2.67
CA LYS A 284 5.10 20.96 2.07
C LYS A 284 3.98 20.68 3.08
N TYR A 285 4.11 19.61 3.87
CA TYR A 285 3.16 19.28 4.94
C TYR A 285 3.13 20.37 6.01
N GLU A 286 4.31 20.82 6.48
CA GLU A 286 4.45 21.93 7.42
C GLU A 286 3.79 23.23 6.88
N ALA A 287 4.03 23.57 5.61
CA ALA A 287 3.43 24.74 4.97
C ALA A 287 1.90 24.63 4.80
N ALA A 288 1.38 23.40 4.68
CA ALA A 288 -0.05 23.11 4.64
C ALA A 288 -0.69 23.06 6.05
N GLY A 289 0.11 23.14 7.12
CA GLY A 289 -0.34 22.97 8.51
C GLY A 289 -0.67 21.53 8.89
N ASP A 290 -0.20 20.55 8.11
CA ASP A 290 -0.38 19.13 8.40
C ASP A 290 0.69 18.64 9.40
N THR A 291 0.26 18.46 10.64
CA THR A 291 1.13 18.07 11.76
C THR A 291 1.27 16.55 11.95
N ARG A 292 0.63 15.74 11.10
CA ARG A 292 0.73 14.28 11.15
C ARG A 292 2.14 13.76 10.84
N TYR A 293 2.91 14.53 10.07
CA TYR A 293 4.21 14.13 9.56
C TYR A 293 5.37 14.76 10.33
N ASN A 294 6.40 13.98 10.56
CA ASN A 294 7.70 14.39 11.07
C ASN A 294 8.81 13.73 10.25
N GLY A 295 10.08 13.95 10.58
CA GLY A 295 11.23 13.43 9.82
C GLY A 295 11.32 11.90 9.73
N ASP A 296 10.60 11.18 10.59
CA ASP A 296 10.61 9.72 10.65
C ASP A 296 9.30 9.09 10.11
N SER A 297 8.39 9.92 9.59
CA SER A 297 7.09 9.46 9.09
C SER A 297 7.23 8.76 7.74
N TRP A 298 6.43 7.71 7.55
CA TRP A 298 6.27 6.99 6.29
C TRP A 298 5.19 7.64 5.44
N VAL A 299 5.45 7.77 4.13
CA VAL A 299 4.53 8.37 3.15
C VAL A 299 4.39 7.43 1.96
N GLY A 300 3.16 7.13 1.59
CA GLY A 300 2.85 6.32 0.42
C GLY A 300 3.28 6.99 -0.88
N LYS A 301 3.79 6.18 -1.82
CA LYS A 301 4.29 6.65 -3.11
C LYS A 301 3.59 6.01 -4.30
N TYR A 302 3.04 4.84 -4.12
CA TYR A 302 2.39 4.10 -5.18
C TYR A 302 1.33 3.16 -4.60
N GLY A 303 0.35 2.77 -5.42
CA GLY A 303 -0.65 1.76 -5.07
C GLY A 303 -1.60 2.19 -3.96
N LEU A 304 -2.04 1.23 -3.14
CA LEU A 304 -2.92 1.48 -2.00
C LEU A 304 -2.24 2.37 -0.94
N GLU A 305 -0.92 2.24 -0.78
CA GLU A 305 -0.16 3.06 0.15
C GLU A 305 -0.34 4.57 -0.09
N VAL A 306 -0.36 5.02 -1.35
CA VAL A 306 -0.62 6.44 -1.67
C VAL A 306 -2.09 6.75 -1.80
N THR A 307 -2.88 5.80 -2.33
CA THR A 307 -4.33 6.01 -2.55
C THR A 307 -5.07 6.24 -1.24
N TYR A 308 -4.70 5.49 -0.21
CA TYR A 308 -5.30 5.54 1.12
C TYR A 308 -4.36 6.18 2.17
N GLU A 309 -3.50 7.10 1.74
CA GLU A 309 -2.54 7.80 2.63
C GLU A 309 -3.24 8.39 3.85
N ASP A 310 -4.39 9.06 3.66
CA ASP A 310 -5.14 9.69 4.74
C ASP A 310 -5.73 8.69 5.75
N ASN A 311 -6.02 7.47 5.33
CA ASN A 311 -6.49 6.41 6.21
C ASN A 311 -5.32 5.72 6.91
N LEU A 312 -4.29 5.35 6.14
CA LEU A 312 -3.14 4.62 6.64
C LEU A 312 -2.26 5.45 7.57
N THR A 313 -2.16 6.76 7.36
CA THR A 313 -1.33 7.64 8.20
C THR A 313 -2.04 7.95 9.51
N GLY A 314 -1.38 7.62 10.64
CA GLY A 314 -1.84 7.99 11.96
C GLY A 314 -1.50 9.44 12.32
N THR A 315 -1.91 9.86 13.50
CA THR A 315 -1.57 11.16 14.08
C THR A 315 -0.62 10.97 15.23
N ASN A 316 0.56 11.57 15.15
CA ASN A 316 1.55 11.48 16.21
C ASN A 316 1.08 12.15 17.49
N GLY A 317 1.34 11.51 18.62
CA GLY A 317 1.23 12.10 19.92
C GLY A 317 2.50 12.85 20.33
N SER A 318 2.48 13.46 21.48
CA SER A 318 3.64 14.14 22.03
C SER A 318 3.70 14.01 23.55
N PHE A 319 4.89 14.16 24.12
CA PHE A 319 5.06 14.29 25.57
C PHE A 319 6.07 15.40 25.85
N THR A 320 5.71 16.23 26.82
CA THR A 320 6.57 17.31 27.30
C THR A 320 7.20 16.91 28.62
N TYR A 321 8.53 17.05 28.70
CA TYR A 321 9.30 16.62 29.86
C TYR A 321 10.40 17.62 30.25
N ILE A 322 10.85 17.53 31.46
CA ILE A 322 12.01 18.31 31.96
C ILE A 322 13.27 17.47 31.72
N GLN A 323 14.25 18.09 31.05
CA GLN A 323 15.55 17.50 30.78
C GLN A 323 16.65 18.19 31.58
N ASP A 324 17.48 17.41 32.25
CA ASP A 324 18.66 17.91 32.93
C ASP A 324 19.78 18.33 31.93
N PRO A 325 20.84 19.04 32.39
CA PRO A 325 21.94 19.44 31.53
C PRO A 325 22.77 18.28 30.94
N GLN A 326 22.64 17.07 31.48
CA GLN A 326 23.31 15.86 31.02
C GLN A 326 22.48 15.10 29.95
N GLY A 327 21.24 15.55 29.70
CA GLY A 327 20.33 14.97 28.73
C GLY A 327 19.34 13.94 29.32
N GLY A 328 19.37 13.73 30.65
CA GLY A 328 18.45 12.83 31.35
C GLY A 328 17.05 13.44 31.51
N SER A 329 15.99 12.60 31.46
CA SER A 329 14.62 13.03 31.77
C SER A 329 14.36 12.99 33.25
N LYS A 330 13.86 14.09 33.83
CA LYS A 330 13.45 14.19 35.25
C LYS A 330 11.98 13.85 35.47
N GLY A 331 11.15 13.92 34.44
CA GLY A 331 9.74 13.60 34.51
C GLY A 331 8.95 14.22 33.37
N VAL A 332 7.82 13.57 33.04
CA VAL A 332 6.87 14.02 32.01
C VAL A 332 5.85 14.95 32.68
N LEU A 333 5.63 16.11 32.07
CA LEU A 333 4.65 17.10 32.55
C LEU A 333 3.23 16.75 32.04
N TYR A 334 3.14 16.46 30.76
CA TYR A 334 1.90 16.01 30.13
C TYR A 334 2.22 15.25 28.84
N ARG A 335 1.23 14.53 28.32
CA ARG A 335 1.30 13.81 27.05
C ARG A 335 -0.02 13.86 26.31
N THR A 336 0.05 13.83 25.00
CA THR A 336 -1.07 13.54 24.11
C THR A 336 -0.79 12.19 23.46
N GLU A 337 -1.80 11.32 23.48
CA GLU A 337 -1.64 9.99 22.89
C GLU A 337 -1.53 10.07 21.37
N ALA A 338 -0.78 9.16 20.78
CA ALA A 338 -0.79 8.94 19.34
C ALA A 338 -2.09 8.23 18.94
N VAL A 339 -2.58 8.55 17.76
CA VAL A 339 -3.70 7.84 17.12
C VAL A 339 -3.13 7.07 15.93
N ASP A 340 -3.20 5.75 15.99
CA ASP A 340 -2.71 4.89 14.91
C ASP A 340 -3.54 5.06 13.63
N GLY A 341 -2.97 4.73 12.48
CA GLY A 341 -3.67 4.73 11.20
C GLY A 341 -4.72 3.61 11.14
N GLN A 342 -5.57 3.69 10.11
CA GLN A 342 -6.64 2.73 9.86
C GLN A 342 -6.12 1.59 8.98
N ASP A 343 -6.57 0.38 9.24
CA ASP A 343 -6.21 -0.81 8.48
C ASP A 343 -7.11 -0.99 7.25
N LEU A 344 -6.52 -1.44 6.16
CA LEU A 344 -7.25 -1.80 4.94
C LEU A 344 -7.40 -3.32 4.86
N HIS A 345 -8.63 -3.78 4.73
CA HIS A 345 -8.92 -5.18 4.44
C HIS A 345 -9.23 -5.33 2.95
N LEU A 346 -8.50 -6.21 2.28
CA LEU A 346 -8.61 -6.41 0.84
C LEU A 346 -9.56 -7.56 0.49
N THR A 347 -10.11 -7.52 -0.73
CA THR A 347 -10.93 -8.60 -1.30
C THR A 347 -10.09 -9.79 -1.79
N ILE A 348 -8.79 -9.68 -1.74
CA ILE A 348 -7.83 -10.70 -2.20
C ILE A 348 -7.92 -11.93 -1.31
N VAL A 349 -7.97 -13.09 -1.92
CA VAL A 349 -7.94 -14.41 -1.25
C VAL A 349 -6.49 -14.92 -1.27
N PRO A 350 -5.78 -14.96 -0.11
CA PRO A 350 -4.35 -15.24 -0.05
C PRO A 350 -3.93 -16.54 -0.74
N GLU A 351 -4.67 -17.64 -0.48
CA GLU A 351 -4.35 -18.95 -1.05
C GLU A 351 -4.54 -18.98 -2.57
N LEU A 352 -5.51 -18.22 -3.09
CA LEU A 352 -5.71 -18.09 -4.53
C LEU A 352 -4.60 -17.27 -5.17
N GLN A 353 -4.20 -16.17 -4.52
CA GLN A 353 -3.10 -15.31 -4.96
C GLN A 353 -1.78 -16.09 -5.01
N GLU A 354 -1.41 -16.78 -3.94
CA GLU A 354 -0.21 -17.60 -3.86
C GLU A 354 -0.20 -18.70 -4.92
N ARG A 355 -1.33 -19.42 -5.07
CA ARG A 355 -1.43 -20.48 -6.07
C ARG A 355 -1.27 -19.93 -7.49
N LEU A 356 -1.82 -18.76 -7.76
CA LEU A 356 -1.72 -18.11 -9.07
C LEU A 356 -0.29 -17.68 -9.36
N GLU A 357 0.42 -17.10 -8.41
CA GLU A 357 1.82 -16.71 -8.53
C GLU A 357 2.71 -17.94 -8.76
N ASN A 358 2.51 -19.01 -8.01
CA ASN A 358 3.22 -20.28 -8.21
C ASN A 358 2.99 -20.89 -9.61
N ILE A 359 1.78 -20.74 -10.17
CA ILE A 359 1.49 -21.18 -11.55
C ILE A 359 2.25 -20.31 -12.55
N VAL A 360 2.23 -18.99 -12.36
CA VAL A 360 2.98 -18.06 -13.22
C VAL A 360 4.46 -18.39 -13.21
N ASP A 361 5.07 -18.55 -12.05
CA ASP A 361 6.47 -18.92 -11.89
C ASP A 361 6.81 -20.25 -12.54
N THR A 362 5.89 -21.22 -12.48
CA THR A 362 6.09 -22.55 -13.08
C THR A 362 5.95 -22.54 -14.60
N VAL A 363 5.04 -21.73 -15.14
CA VAL A 363 4.78 -21.64 -16.59
C VAL A 363 5.77 -20.73 -17.29
N VAL A 364 6.30 -19.74 -16.58
CA VAL A 364 7.23 -18.74 -17.11
C VAL A 364 8.67 -19.26 -17.00
N TYR A 365 9.00 -20.31 -17.75
CA TYR A 365 10.39 -20.86 -17.82
C TYR A 365 11.40 -19.93 -18.50
N ASP A 366 10.93 -18.92 -19.21
CA ASP A 366 11.75 -18.00 -19.99
C ASP A 366 11.70 -16.61 -19.35
N GLU A 367 12.83 -16.05 -18.98
CA GLU A 367 12.99 -14.69 -18.45
C GLU A 367 12.37 -13.61 -19.37
N ASN A 368 12.03 -13.99 -20.62
CA ASN A 368 11.38 -13.09 -21.57
C ASN A 368 9.83 -13.13 -21.53
N VAL A 369 9.22 -14.01 -20.76
CA VAL A 369 7.76 -14.07 -20.64
C VAL A 369 7.27 -12.97 -19.70
N ARG A 370 6.28 -12.23 -20.15
CA ARG A 370 5.64 -11.14 -19.41
C ARG A 370 4.14 -11.33 -19.50
N GLY A 371 3.45 -11.09 -18.38
CA GLY A 371 2.01 -11.29 -18.34
C GLY A 371 1.34 -10.72 -17.12
N CYS A 372 0.05 -10.98 -17.05
CA CYS A 372 -0.76 -10.67 -15.89
C CYS A 372 -1.96 -11.62 -15.83
N VAL A 373 -2.52 -11.78 -14.64
CA VAL A 373 -3.77 -12.49 -14.43
C VAL A 373 -4.68 -11.65 -13.56
N VAL A 374 -5.98 -11.67 -13.81
CA VAL A 374 -7.01 -11.03 -13.01
C VAL A 374 -8.10 -12.06 -12.72
N VAL A 375 -8.44 -12.23 -11.47
CA VAL A 375 -9.57 -13.03 -11.01
C VAL A 375 -10.51 -12.13 -10.23
N LEU A 376 -11.74 -11.99 -10.70
CA LEU A 376 -12.75 -11.17 -10.03
C LEU A 376 -14.07 -11.94 -9.84
N ASN A 377 -14.83 -11.52 -8.83
CA ASN A 377 -16.19 -12.00 -8.62
C ASN A 377 -17.13 -11.24 -9.58
N PRO A 378 -17.82 -11.93 -10.49
CA PRO A 378 -18.64 -11.26 -11.50
C PRO A 378 -19.84 -10.51 -10.93
N THR A 379 -20.37 -10.93 -9.78
CA THR A 379 -21.58 -10.34 -9.18
C THR A 379 -21.30 -9.14 -8.29
N THR A 380 -20.08 -9.02 -7.77
CA THR A 380 -19.70 -7.90 -6.88
C THR A 380 -18.68 -6.95 -7.50
N GLY A 381 -17.81 -7.44 -8.40
CA GLY A 381 -16.66 -6.71 -8.91
C GLY A 381 -15.42 -6.84 -8.01
N ALA A 382 -15.52 -7.54 -6.88
CA ALA A 382 -14.39 -7.77 -5.97
C ALA A 382 -13.26 -8.54 -6.66
N ILE A 383 -12.05 -8.01 -6.63
CA ILE A 383 -10.87 -8.67 -7.18
C ILE A 383 -10.35 -9.67 -6.15
N GLN A 384 -10.40 -10.96 -6.50
CA GLN A 384 -10.00 -12.05 -5.61
C GLN A 384 -8.52 -12.43 -5.73
N ALA A 385 -7.92 -12.20 -6.90
CA ALA A 385 -6.49 -12.32 -7.13
C ALA A 385 -6.08 -11.47 -8.34
N ILE A 386 -4.89 -10.90 -8.30
CA ILE A 386 -4.34 -10.10 -9.39
C ILE A 386 -2.81 -10.13 -9.36
N THR A 387 -2.19 -10.37 -10.52
CA THR A 387 -0.73 -10.31 -10.63
C THR A 387 -0.32 -9.62 -11.93
N SER A 388 0.86 -9.00 -11.92
CA SER A 388 1.54 -8.43 -13.09
C SER A 388 3.00 -8.86 -13.04
N TRP A 389 3.46 -9.60 -14.05
CA TRP A 389 4.77 -10.23 -14.08
C TRP A 389 5.65 -9.67 -15.22
N PRO A 390 6.98 -9.47 -14.98
CA PRO A 390 7.66 -9.54 -13.70
C PRO A 390 7.32 -8.36 -12.78
N ALA A 391 7.46 -8.56 -11.47
CA ALA A 391 7.23 -7.58 -10.44
C ALA A 391 8.55 -7.01 -9.86
N PHE A 392 8.47 -6.34 -8.73
CA PHE A 392 9.60 -5.76 -8.01
C PHE A 392 9.38 -5.90 -6.50
N ASP A 393 10.47 -6.06 -5.74
CA ASP A 393 10.40 -6.23 -4.29
C ASP A 393 10.09 -4.88 -3.60
N LEU A 394 8.94 -4.81 -2.93
CA LEU A 394 8.48 -3.64 -2.17
C LEU A 394 9.43 -3.27 -1.04
N ASN A 395 10.00 -4.26 -0.34
CA ASN A 395 10.93 -4.01 0.75
C ASN A 395 12.21 -3.34 0.25
N TYR A 396 12.70 -3.74 -0.93
CA TYR A 396 13.90 -3.14 -1.50
C TYR A 396 13.71 -1.67 -1.84
N VAL A 397 12.54 -1.31 -2.38
CA VAL A 397 12.19 0.09 -2.66
C VAL A 397 11.98 0.88 -1.36
N ALA A 398 11.24 0.32 -0.40
CA ALA A 398 10.91 0.98 0.86
C ALA A 398 12.15 1.28 1.73
N ARG A 399 13.19 0.45 1.65
CA ARG A 399 14.47 0.64 2.38
C ARG A 399 15.32 1.79 1.87
N GLY A 400 14.96 2.39 0.75
CA GLY A 400 15.77 3.38 0.06
C GLY A 400 16.72 2.71 -0.91
N MET A 401 16.18 2.25 -2.04
CA MET A 401 16.96 1.74 -3.16
C MET A 401 17.97 2.80 -3.63
N PRO A 402 19.23 2.45 -3.92
CA PRO A 402 20.19 3.36 -4.49
C PRO A 402 19.67 4.04 -5.76
N GLU A 403 20.01 5.32 -5.97
CA GLU A 403 19.47 6.11 -7.09
C GLU A 403 19.78 5.45 -8.46
N GLU A 404 20.97 4.88 -8.61
CA GLU A 404 21.37 4.17 -9.83
C GLU A 404 20.46 2.97 -10.11
N GLU A 405 20.17 2.17 -9.09
CA GLU A 405 19.31 0.99 -9.21
C GLU A 405 17.83 1.37 -9.41
N TRP A 406 17.38 2.43 -8.74
CA TRP A 406 16.05 2.99 -8.97
C TRP A 406 15.88 3.50 -10.41
N ASN A 407 16.91 4.17 -10.94
CA ASN A 407 16.90 4.61 -12.33
C ASN A 407 16.95 3.43 -13.30
N ALA A 408 17.73 2.39 -13.01
CA ALA A 408 17.77 1.17 -13.79
C ALA A 408 16.40 0.46 -13.79
N LEU A 409 15.69 0.43 -12.66
CA LEU A 409 14.34 -0.13 -12.56
C LEU A 409 13.31 0.69 -13.36
N LYS A 410 13.38 2.03 -13.31
CA LYS A 410 12.51 2.93 -14.10
C LYS A 410 12.78 2.84 -15.61
N ASP A 411 14.05 2.70 -15.98
CA ASP A 411 14.49 2.64 -17.38
C ASP A 411 14.45 1.23 -17.97
N ASP A 412 13.99 0.21 -17.21
CA ASP A 412 13.84 -1.17 -17.67
C ASP A 412 12.74 -1.27 -18.73
N LYS A 413 13.11 -0.94 -19.99
CA LYS A 413 12.20 -1.01 -21.15
C LYS A 413 11.93 -2.44 -21.62
N VAL A 414 12.68 -3.41 -21.10
CA VAL A 414 12.54 -4.82 -21.46
C VAL A 414 11.50 -5.47 -20.56
N ASN A 415 11.68 -5.43 -19.25
CA ASN A 415 10.80 -6.10 -18.30
C ASN A 415 9.67 -5.23 -17.81
N LEU A 416 9.85 -3.88 -17.79
CA LEU A 416 8.84 -2.93 -17.35
C LEU A 416 8.27 -3.36 -15.98
N ARG A 417 9.14 -3.60 -14.98
CA ARG A 417 8.73 -4.17 -13.68
C ARG A 417 7.79 -3.27 -12.89
N LEU A 418 7.92 -1.94 -13.02
CA LEU A 418 7.01 -0.98 -12.40
C LEU A 418 5.66 -0.86 -13.10
N PHE A 419 5.51 -1.44 -14.29
CA PHE A 419 4.30 -1.31 -15.11
C PHE A 419 3.26 -2.35 -14.72
N ASN A 420 2.11 -1.91 -14.22
CA ASN A 420 0.98 -2.78 -13.91
C ASN A 420 0.26 -3.22 -15.20
N ARG A 421 0.63 -4.39 -15.70
CA ARG A 421 0.09 -4.94 -16.98
C ARG A 421 -1.40 -5.21 -16.93
N ALA A 422 -1.91 -5.56 -15.74
CA ALA A 422 -3.32 -5.87 -15.57
C ALA A 422 -4.22 -4.63 -15.73
N VAL A 423 -3.70 -3.46 -15.37
CA VAL A 423 -4.46 -2.21 -15.25
C VAL A 423 -4.06 -1.19 -16.32
N GLN A 424 -2.75 -0.99 -16.51
CA GLN A 424 -2.20 0.01 -17.45
C GLN A 424 -1.93 -0.55 -18.85
N GLY A 425 -1.77 -1.87 -18.98
CA GLY A 425 -1.48 -2.51 -20.25
C GLY A 425 -2.68 -2.51 -21.18
N LEU A 426 -2.46 -2.14 -22.43
CA LEU A 426 -3.46 -2.22 -23.49
C LEU A 426 -3.08 -3.31 -24.48
N TYR A 427 -3.92 -4.33 -24.59
CA TYR A 427 -3.69 -5.50 -25.40
C TYR A 427 -4.86 -5.78 -26.33
N THR A 428 -4.61 -6.43 -27.48
CA THR A 428 -5.69 -6.94 -28.32
C THR A 428 -6.43 -8.05 -27.55
N PRO A 429 -7.77 -7.97 -27.41
CA PRO A 429 -8.53 -8.94 -26.60
C PRO A 429 -8.55 -10.36 -27.20
N GLY A 430 -8.26 -10.48 -28.49
CA GLY A 430 -8.29 -11.77 -29.17
C GLY A 430 -9.69 -12.40 -29.22
N SER A 431 -9.73 -13.71 -29.26
CA SER A 431 -10.98 -14.47 -29.51
C SER A 431 -12.05 -14.32 -28.43
N VAL A 432 -11.70 -13.90 -27.22
CA VAL A 432 -12.67 -13.58 -26.15
C VAL A 432 -13.64 -12.49 -26.64
N PHE A 433 -13.16 -11.58 -27.47
CA PHE A 433 -13.97 -10.49 -28.03
C PHE A 433 -15.10 -10.95 -28.95
N LYS A 434 -15.04 -12.16 -29.50
CA LYS A 434 -16.10 -12.73 -30.37
C LYS A 434 -17.47 -12.80 -29.68
N LEU A 435 -17.48 -12.91 -28.37
CA LEU A 435 -18.71 -12.85 -27.57
C LEU A 435 -19.39 -11.47 -27.73
N PHE A 436 -18.63 -10.39 -27.71
CA PHE A 436 -19.16 -9.03 -27.88
C PHE A 436 -19.59 -8.75 -29.31
N THR A 437 -18.88 -9.29 -30.31
CA THR A 437 -19.33 -9.26 -31.72
C THR A 437 -20.63 -10.03 -31.86
N SER A 438 -20.77 -11.21 -31.26
CA SER A 438 -22.01 -11.97 -31.24
C SER A 438 -23.17 -11.17 -30.66
N ALA A 439 -22.95 -10.57 -29.48
CA ALA A 439 -23.94 -9.72 -28.83
C ALA A 439 -24.35 -8.54 -29.73
N ALA A 440 -23.40 -7.83 -30.32
CA ALA A 440 -23.68 -6.75 -31.26
C ALA A 440 -24.54 -7.17 -32.44
N LEU A 441 -24.24 -8.35 -33.01
CA LEU A 441 -25.01 -8.91 -34.15
C LEU A 441 -26.45 -9.24 -33.77
N LEU A 442 -26.63 -9.89 -32.62
CA LEU A 442 -27.95 -10.29 -32.11
C LEU A 442 -28.78 -9.07 -31.68
N GLU A 443 -28.24 -8.20 -30.87
CA GLU A 443 -28.97 -7.07 -30.26
C GLU A 443 -29.31 -5.97 -31.26
N THR A 444 -28.52 -5.81 -32.34
CA THR A 444 -28.85 -4.92 -33.43
C THR A 444 -29.75 -5.54 -34.47
N GLY A 445 -30.08 -6.82 -34.36
CA GLY A 445 -30.85 -7.59 -35.32
C GLY A 445 -30.13 -7.75 -36.67
N THR A 446 -28.82 -7.56 -36.72
CA THR A 446 -28.02 -7.68 -37.95
C THR A 446 -27.90 -9.13 -38.40
N MET A 447 -27.73 -10.06 -37.47
CA MET A 447 -27.74 -11.50 -37.66
C MET A 447 -28.45 -12.21 -36.55
N SER A 448 -29.06 -13.35 -36.84
CA SER A 448 -29.56 -14.31 -35.88
C SER A 448 -28.50 -15.37 -35.56
N ALA A 449 -28.70 -16.12 -34.46
CA ALA A 449 -27.78 -17.22 -34.09
C ALA A 449 -27.71 -18.35 -35.15
N SER A 450 -28.78 -18.50 -35.94
CA SER A 450 -28.90 -19.52 -37.02
C SER A 450 -28.32 -19.08 -38.36
N ASP A 451 -28.03 -17.78 -38.54
CA ASP A 451 -27.44 -17.28 -39.77
C ASP A 451 -26.07 -17.91 -40.02
N VAL A 452 -25.81 -18.29 -41.25
CA VAL A 452 -24.60 -18.97 -41.66
C VAL A 452 -23.68 -18.05 -42.46
N PHE A 453 -22.41 -18.37 -42.51
CA PHE A 453 -21.48 -17.74 -43.44
C PHE A 453 -21.98 -17.94 -44.88
N PRO A 454 -21.98 -16.89 -45.71
CA PRO A 454 -22.69 -16.96 -47.00
C PRO A 454 -22.03 -17.95 -47.97
N ALA A 455 -22.85 -18.82 -48.56
CA ALA A 455 -22.41 -19.83 -49.56
C ALA A 455 -21.92 -19.19 -50.88
N SER A 456 -22.27 -17.91 -51.10
CA SER A 456 -21.80 -17.13 -52.28
C SER A 456 -20.33 -16.73 -52.17
N GLU A 457 -19.78 -16.73 -50.95
CA GLU A 457 -18.37 -16.37 -50.75
C GLU A 457 -17.46 -17.60 -50.90
N THR A 458 -16.37 -17.41 -51.63
CA THR A 458 -15.41 -18.47 -51.92
C THR A 458 -14.29 -18.50 -50.88
N LEU A 459 -14.18 -19.61 -50.17
CA LEU A 459 -13.06 -19.86 -49.27
C LEU A 459 -11.85 -20.35 -50.07
N ILE A 460 -10.66 -19.84 -49.78
CA ILE A 460 -9.38 -20.12 -50.42
C ILE A 460 -8.62 -21.16 -49.60
N GLY A 461 -7.84 -22.02 -50.23
CA GLY A 461 -7.01 -23.05 -49.61
C GLY A 461 -7.15 -24.41 -50.27
N ASP A 462 -6.31 -25.37 -49.86
CA ASP A 462 -6.36 -26.75 -50.37
C ASP A 462 -7.70 -27.43 -50.08
N THR A 463 -8.07 -28.43 -50.84
CA THR A 463 -9.39 -29.10 -50.89
C THR A 463 -9.93 -29.53 -49.51
N ASN A 464 -9.07 -29.71 -48.51
CA ASN A 464 -9.44 -30.07 -47.15
C ASN A 464 -9.27 -28.93 -46.10
N ALA A 465 -8.66 -27.80 -46.49
CA ALA A 465 -8.36 -26.68 -45.58
C ALA A 465 -8.72 -25.36 -46.27
N LYS A 466 -10.02 -25.06 -46.35
CA LYS A 466 -10.50 -23.76 -46.81
C LYS A 466 -10.39 -22.74 -45.67
N ASP A 467 -9.17 -22.29 -45.38
CA ASP A 467 -8.83 -21.52 -44.18
C ASP A 467 -8.71 -20.03 -44.40
N GLU A 468 -8.79 -19.58 -45.64
CA GLU A 468 -8.64 -18.19 -46.00
C GLU A 468 -9.88 -17.66 -46.74
N TRP A 469 -10.15 -16.39 -46.58
CA TRP A 469 -11.25 -15.70 -47.23
C TRP A 469 -10.84 -14.30 -47.65
N MET A 470 -11.12 -13.97 -48.90
CA MET A 470 -11.06 -12.61 -49.42
C MET A 470 -12.50 -12.17 -49.69
N PRO A 471 -13.07 -11.24 -48.90
CA PRO A 471 -14.39 -10.71 -49.16
C PRO A 471 -14.59 -10.27 -50.60
N SER A 472 -15.71 -10.68 -51.20
CA SER A 472 -16.07 -10.19 -52.53
C SER A 472 -16.53 -8.72 -52.47
N ASP A 473 -16.54 -8.05 -53.63
CA ASP A 473 -17.05 -6.66 -53.73
C ASP A 473 -18.53 -6.54 -53.32
N ASN A 474 -19.28 -7.64 -53.30
CA ASN A 474 -20.65 -7.63 -52.76
C ASN A 474 -20.72 -7.51 -51.25
N ILE A 475 -19.68 -7.92 -50.55
CA ILE A 475 -19.55 -7.82 -49.08
C ILE A 475 -18.83 -6.53 -48.73
N SER A 476 -17.67 -6.27 -49.34
CA SER A 476 -16.87 -5.08 -49.09
C SER A 476 -16.13 -4.66 -50.35
N PRO A 477 -16.62 -3.66 -51.09
CA PRO A 477 -15.98 -3.19 -52.32
C PRO A 477 -14.54 -2.74 -52.09
N GLY A 478 -13.62 -3.26 -52.90
CA GLY A 478 -12.18 -2.92 -52.82
C GLY A 478 -11.45 -3.50 -51.60
N PHE A 479 -12.00 -4.52 -50.94
CA PHE A 479 -11.37 -5.12 -49.75
C PHE A 479 -9.95 -5.62 -50.01
N SER A 480 -9.70 -6.23 -51.17
CA SER A 480 -8.38 -6.74 -51.53
C SER A 480 -7.30 -5.64 -51.50
N GLU A 481 -7.63 -4.43 -51.96
CA GLU A 481 -6.72 -3.27 -51.92
C GLU A 481 -6.47 -2.83 -50.48
N MET A 482 -7.53 -2.72 -49.67
CA MET A 482 -7.45 -2.36 -48.24
C MET A 482 -6.61 -3.36 -47.46
N ALA A 483 -6.71 -4.64 -47.79
CA ALA A 483 -5.96 -5.75 -47.19
C ALA A 483 -4.54 -5.94 -47.78
N ASN A 484 -4.11 -5.11 -48.74
CA ASN A 484 -2.87 -5.31 -49.49
C ASN A 484 -2.74 -6.73 -50.08
N GLY A 485 -3.83 -7.27 -50.58
CA GLY A 485 -3.90 -8.62 -51.17
C GLY A 485 -3.81 -9.76 -50.15
N LYS A 486 -3.83 -9.48 -48.83
CA LYS A 486 -3.76 -10.51 -47.77
C LYS A 486 -5.17 -11.00 -47.41
N PRO A 487 -5.49 -12.30 -47.59
CA PRO A 487 -6.77 -12.83 -47.18
C PRO A 487 -6.87 -12.90 -45.65
N LEU A 488 -8.09 -12.85 -45.12
CA LEU A 488 -8.39 -13.16 -43.73
C LEU A 488 -8.17 -14.67 -43.49
N LYS A 489 -7.66 -15.01 -42.31
CA LYS A 489 -7.30 -16.40 -41.99
C LYS A 489 -8.09 -16.91 -40.79
N ARG A 490 -8.48 -18.16 -40.92
CA ARG A 490 -9.08 -18.94 -39.82
C ARG A 490 -7.98 -19.46 -38.90
N THR A 491 -8.28 -19.65 -37.64
CA THR A 491 -7.41 -20.43 -36.74
C THR A 491 -7.53 -21.90 -37.16
N ALA A 492 -6.43 -22.57 -37.48
CA ALA A 492 -6.42 -23.91 -38.02
C ALA A 492 -7.15 -24.93 -37.16
N THR A 493 -8.13 -25.64 -37.70
CA THR A 493 -8.80 -26.76 -36.99
C THR A 493 -8.97 -27.92 -37.98
N SER A 494 -8.58 -29.12 -37.54
CA SER A 494 -8.70 -30.35 -38.35
C SER A 494 -10.13 -30.88 -38.45
N ASN A 495 -11.00 -30.61 -37.45
CA ASN A 495 -12.39 -31.12 -37.37
C ASN A 495 -13.37 -29.94 -37.29
N ARG A 496 -13.95 -29.56 -38.43
CA ARG A 496 -14.87 -28.42 -38.51
C ARG A 496 -16.31 -28.81 -38.21
N LEU A 497 -16.90 -28.08 -37.27
CA LEU A 497 -18.33 -28.13 -37.07
C LEU A 497 -19.05 -27.38 -38.18
N THR A 498 -20.09 -27.98 -38.74
CA THR A 498 -20.93 -27.40 -39.77
C THR A 498 -22.39 -27.45 -39.35
N PRO A 499 -23.22 -26.50 -39.74
CA PRO A 499 -22.94 -25.32 -40.56
C PRO A 499 -22.08 -24.27 -39.85
N MET A 500 -21.43 -23.35 -40.57
CA MET A 500 -20.67 -22.22 -40.02
C MET A 500 -21.63 -21.12 -39.63
N ASN A 501 -22.33 -21.34 -38.51
CA ASN A 501 -23.24 -20.41 -37.82
C ASN A 501 -22.59 -19.86 -36.56
N MET A 502 -23.27 -18.97 -35.87
CA MET A 502 -22.73 -18.31 -34.65
C MET A 502 -22.33 -19.33 -33.56
N TYR A 503 -23.17 -20.32 -33.28
CA TYR A 503 -22.92 -21.36 -32.28
C TYR A 503 -21.60 -22.13 -32.57
N ASN A 504 -21.49 -22.73 -33.74
CA ASN A 504 -20.31 -23.51 -34.13
C ASN A 504 -19.05 -22.62 -34.27
N SER A 505 -19.24 -21.36 -34.68
CA SER A 505 -18.12 -20.41 -34.85
C SER A 505 -17.58 -19.92 -33.50
N ILE A 506 -18.38 -19.84 -32.45
CA ILE A 506 -17.91 -19.60 -31.08
C ILE A 506 -17.09 -20.79 -30.61
N ILE A 507 -17.64 -22.00 -30.66
CA ILE A 507 -17.00 -23.23 -30.18
C ILE A 507 -15.63 -23.43 -30.83
N GLN A 508 -15.53 -23.20 -32.17
CA GLN A 508 -14.30 -23.37 -32.92
C GLN A 508 -13.43 -22.11 -33.00
N SER A 509 -13.88 -21.03 -32.38
CA SER A 509 -13.20 -19.73 -32.48
C SER A 509 -12.95 -19.28 -33.94
N ASP A 510 -13.97 -19.38 -34.81
CA ASP A 510 -13.84 -19.10 -36.22
C ASP A 510 -13.68 -17.61 -36.55
N ASN A 511 -12.53 -17.18 -37.07
CA ASN A 511 -12.28 -15.78 -37.40
C ASN A 511 -13.11 -15.29 -38.60
N LEU A 512 -13.37 -16.16 -39.58
CA LEU A 512 -14.02 -15.74 -40.84
C LEU A 512 -15.48 -15.37 -40.62
N PHE A 513 -16.19 -16.14 -39.77
CA PHE A 513 -17.58 -15.84 -39.41
C PHE A 513 -17.69 -14.48 -38.74
N PHE A 514 -16.80 -14.19 -37.78
CA PHE A 514 -16.83 -12.92 -37.03
C PHE A 514 -16.35 -11.74 -37.85
N ALA A 515 -15.39 -11.94 -38.77
CA ALA A 515 -15.01 -10.92 -39.74
C ALA A 515 -16.18 -10.57 -40.67
N TYR A 516 -16.89 -11.58 -41.18
CA TYR A 516 -18.11 -11.40 -42.00
C TYR A 516 -19.20 -10.67 -41.18
N GLY A 517 -19.43 -11.10 -39.95
CA GLY A 517 -20.39 -10.46 -39.05
C GLY A 517 -20.10 -8.97 -38.82
N ALA A 518 -18.85 -8.62 -38.55
CA ALA A 518 -18.43 -7.24 -38.36
C ALA A 518 -18.63 -6.38 -39.63
N LEU A 519 -18.26 -6.91 -40.81
CA LEU A 519 -18.51 -6.23 -42.10
C LEU A 519 -20.02 -6.02 -42.33
N LYS A 520 -20.83 -7.04 -42.08
CA LYS A 520 -22.29 -6.98 -42.20
C LYS A 520 -22.94 -6.00 -41.20
N LEU A 521 -22.41 -5.92 -39.97
CA LEU A 521 -22.85 -4.95 -38.93
C LEU A 521 -22.53 -3.53 -39.37
N GLY A 522 -21.37 -3.36 -39.99
CA GLY A 522 -20.85 -2.06 -40.39
C GLY A 522 -20.28 -1.24 -39.24
N ARG A 523 -19.30 -0.41 -39.54
CA ARG A 523 -18.51 0.37 -38.58
C ARG A 523 -19.37 1.17 -37.58
N ALA A 524 -20.34 1.92 -38.08
CA ALA A 524 -21.11 2.81 -37.23
C ALA A 524 -21.85 2.07 -36.10
N LYS A 525 -22.48 0.92 -36.42
CA LYS A 525 -23.16 0.10 -35.41
C LYS A 525 -22.18 -0.61 -34.47
N PHE A 526 -21.06 -1.10 -35.06
CA PHE A 526 -20.00 -1.76 -34.26
C PHE A 526 -19.44 -0.81 -33.17
N GLU A 527 -19.00 0.38 -33.58
CA GLU A 527 -18.46 1.37 -32.64
C GLU A 527 -19.51 1.84 -31.61
N ALA A 528 -20.74 2.11 -32.07
CA ALA A 528 -21.81 2.52 -31.16
C ALA A 528 -22.09 1.45 -30.09
N TYR A 529 -22.09 0.18 -30.48
CA TYR A 529 -22.28 -0.93 -29.56
C TYR A 529 -21.14 -1.01 -28.51
N LEU A 530 -19.90 -0.90 -28.96
CA LEU A 530 -18.74 -0.93 -28.06
C LEU A 530 -18.73 0.25 -27.08
N ARG A 531 -19.08 1.46 -27.54
CA ARG A 531 -19.20 2.62 -26.64
C ARG A 531 -20.29 2.43 -25.59
N ASN A 532 -21.40 1.79 -25.96
CA ASN A 532 -22.45 1.45 -24.99
C ASN A 532 -21.98 0.46 -23.93
N LEU A 533 -21.12 -0.49 -24.31
CA LEU A 533 -20.47 -1.39 -23.36
C LEU A 533 -19.46 -0.67 -22.45
N GLY A 534 -18.96 0.49 -22.85
CA GLY A 534 -17.97 1.25 -22.09
C GLY A 534 -16.59 1.35 -22.71
N TRP A 535 -16.42 0.93 -23.98
CA TRP A 535 -15.19 1.20 -24.71
C TRP A 535 -15.00 2.72 -24.90
N GLU A 536 -13.75 3.16 -24.95
CA GLU A 536 -13.33 4.56 -24.92
C GLU A 536 -13.66 5.28 -23.61
N THR A 537 -13.97 4.52 -22.54
CA THR A 537 -14.16 5.02 -21.18
C THR A 537 -13.40 4.11 -20.22
N ALA A 538 -12.52 4.69 -19.39
CA ALA A 538 -11.88 3.93 -18.33
C ALA A 538 -12.94 3.57 -17.27
N ILE A 539 -12.93 2.32 -16.80
CA ILE A 539 -13.74 1.93 -15.66
C ILE A 539 -13.15 2.54 -14.39
N ASP A 540 -13.99 2.89 -13.43
CA ASP A 540 -13.49 3.39 -12.15
C ASP A 540 -12.64 2.30 -11.48
N PHE A 541 -11.44 2.66 -11.04
CA PHE A 541 -10.58 1.80 -10.24
C PHE A 541 -9.76 2.65 -9.28
N GLU A 542 -9.63 2.20 -8.05
CA GLU A 542 -9.19 3.04 -6.93
C GLU A 542 -7.71 3.37 -6.88
N ILE A 543 -6.85 2.57 -7.55
CA ILE A 543 -5.39 2.71 -7.45
C ILE A 543 -4.89 3.98 -8.15
N LYS A 544 -4.03 4.74 -7.46
CA LYS A 544 -3.43 5.98 -7.93
C LYS A 544 -1.91 5.91 -8.01
N ASP A 545 -1.35 6.84 -8.78
CA ASP A 545 0.08 7.12 -8.80
C ASP A 545 0.48 8.21 -7.78
N GLU A 546 1.76 8.60 -7.73
CA GLU A 546 2.30 9.65 -6.84
C GLU A 546 1.68 11.03 -7.08
N GLU A 547 1.20 11.30 -8.29
CA GLU A 547 0.54 12.55 -8.67
C GLU A 547 -0.96 12.55 -8.32
N GLY A 548 -1.50 11.41 -7.85
CA GLY A 548 -2.91 11.24 -7.50
C GLY A 548 -3.82 10.89 -8.69
N ASN A 549 -3.25 10.55 -9.86
CA ASN A 549 -4.01 10.12 -11.03
C ASN A 549 -4.36 8.63 -10.94
N TYR A 550 -5.56 8.26 -11.39
CA TYR A 550 -5.92 6.86 -11.51
C TYR A 550 -5.09 6.18 -12.61
N ILE A 551 -4.52 5.02 -12.30
CA ILE A 551 -3.57 4.33 -13.19
C ILE A 551 -4.22 3.42 -14.24
N ILE A 552 -5.53 3.40 -14.38
CA ILE A 552 -6.22 2.51 -15.32
C ILE A 552 -6.18 3.05 -16.73
N ALA A 553 -5.88 2.16 -17.69
CA ALA A 553 -5.83 2.50 -19.10
C ALA A 553 -7.24 2.53 -19.72
N THR A 554 -7.50 3.52 -20.59
CA THR A 554 -8.75 3.63 -21.33
C THR A 554 -8.73 2.70 -22.55
N PRO A 555 -9.73 1.81 -22.71
CA PRO A 555 -9.84 0.95 -23.91
C PRO A 555 -10.01 1.77 -25.18
N GLN A 556 -9.43 1.30 -26.29
CA GLN A 556 -9.57 1.98 -27.58
C GLN A 556 -10.14 1.05 -28.65
N ILE A 557 -11.00 1.59 -29.49
CA ILE A 557 -11.58 0.88 -30.63
C ILE A 557 -10.63 0.92 -31.83
N TYR A 558 -9.87 2.03 -31.94
CA TYR A 558 -8.88 2.26 -33.00
C TYR A 558 -7.69 3.05 -32.48
N ALA A 559 -6.62 3.14 -33.27
CA ALA A 559 -5.45 3.91 -32.89
C ALA A 559 -5.78 5.41 -32.80
N ILE A 560 -5.56 5.99 -31.63
CA ILE A 560 -5.95 7.36 -31.28
C ILE A 560 -4.72 8.26 -31.33
N LEU A 561 -4.91 9.48 -31.84
CA LEU A 561 -3.91 10.53 -31.78
C LEU A 561 -3.79 11.00 -30.31
N LYS A 562 -2.56 11.06 -29.82
CA LYS A 562 -2.28 11.58 -28.49
C LYS A 562 -1.54 12.91 -28.58
N HIS A 563 -1.76 13.80 -27.62
CA HIS A 563 -0.96 14.98 -27.37
C HIS A 563 0.43 14.59 -26.82
N ASP A 564 1.38 15.53 -26.78
CA ASP A 564 2.72 15.30 -26.27
C ASP A 564 2.75 14.84 -24.79
N ASN A 565 1.75 15.23 -24.01
CA ASN A 565 1.56 14.80 -22.61
C ASN A 565 0.92 13.41 -22.47
N GLY A 566 0.59 12.73 -23.57
CA GLY A 566 -0.01 11.41 -23.57
C GLY A 566 -1.54 11.36 -23.60
N ASP A 567 -2.22 12.50 -23.38
CA ASP A 567 -3.68 12.57 -23.43
C ASP A 567 -4.25 12.36 -24.83
N TRP A 568 -5.46 11.83 -24.90
CA TRP A 568 -6.16 11.66 -26.15
C TRP A 568 -6.54 13.01 -26.76
N ALA A 569 -6.29 13.17 -28.06
CA ALA A 569 -6.82 14.31 -28.81
C ALA A 569 -8.26 14.03 -29.21
N TYR A 570 -9.14 15.03 -29.06
CA TYR A 570 -10.56 14.93 -29.41
C TYR A 570 -10.90 15.89 -30.57
N ASP A 571 -11.91 15.52 -31.38
CA ASP A 571 -12.49 16.38 -32.41
C ASP A 571 -13.52 17.34 -31.79
N GLU A 572 -14.11 18.20 -32.64
CA GLU A 572 -15.12 19.19 -32.21
C GLU A 572 -16.41 18.55 -31.68
N SER A 573 -16.66 17.27 -31.98
CA SER A 573 -17.80 16.50 -31.46
C SER A 573 -17.50 15.75 -30.18
N GLY A 574 -16.27 15.87 -29.63
CA GLY A 574 -15.83 15.17 -28.44
C GLY A 574 -15.44 13.71 -28.68
N ARG A 575 -15.17 13.33 -29.93
CA ARG A 575 -14.70 11.97 -30.27
C ARG A 575 -13.17 11.92 -30.33
N PRO A 576 -12.54 10.81 -29.90
CA PRO A 576 -11.11 10.64 -30.05
C PRO A 576 -10.70 10.77 -31.53
N LYS A 577 -9.65 11.56 -31.77
CA LYS A 577 -9.10 11.72 -33.14
C LYS A 577 -8.29 10.50 -33.53
N GLU A 578 -8.48 10.04 -34.78
CA GLU A 578 -7.68 8.97 -35.35
C GLU A 578 -6.21 9.36 -35.50
N LYS A 579 -5.31 8.44 -35.21
CA LYS A 579 -3.88 8.61 -35.44
C LYS A 579 -3.59 8.49 -36.95
N SER A 580 -2.92 9.46 -37.52
CA SER A 580 -2.51 9.43 -38.94
C SER A 580 -1.65 8.19 -39.23
N GLY A 581 -1.89 7.53 -40.37
CA GLY A 581 -1.22 6.29 -40.79
C GLY A 581 -1.86 4.99 -40.27
N TYR A 582 -2.97 5.09 -39.55
CA TYR A 582 -3.78 3.95 -39.08
C TYR A 582 -5.21 4.09 -39.64
N PRO A 583 -5.42 3.84 -40.96
CA PRO A 583 -6.71 4.05 -41.57
C PRO A 583 -7.74 3.06 -41.01
N GLN A 584 -8.94 3.57 -40.77
CA GLN A 584 -10.07 2.76 -40.35
C GLN A 584 -10.83 2.32 -41.62
N ASN A 585 -10.43 1.22 -42.19
CA ASN A 585 -11.08 0.64 -43.38
C ASN A 585 -11.80 -0.68 -43.02
N ASP A 586 -12.42 -1.29 -44.02
CA ASP A 586 -13.14 -2.55 -43.80
C ASP A 586 -12.24 -3.72 -43.43
N TYR A 587 -10.95 -3.69 -43.78
CA TYR A 587 -9.99 -4.68 -43.28
C TYR A 587 -9.81 -4.58 -41.76
N ASP A 588 -9.62 -3.35 -41.24
CA ASP A 588 -9.51 -3.13 -39.79
C ASP A 588 -10.80 -3.51 -39.06
N LEU A 589 -11.97 -3.19 -39.62
CA LEU A 589 -13.26 -3.59 -39.08
C LEU A 589 -13.39 -5.13 -39.03
N ALA A 590 -13.03 -5.82 -40.11
CA ALA A 590 -13.10 -7.28 -40.22
C ALA A 590 -12.22 -7.94 -39.12
N VAL A 591 -10.97 -7.47 -38.97
CA VAL A 591 -10.06 -8.04 -37.95
C VAL A 591 -10.48 -7.67 -36.53
N SER A 592 -11.08 -6.49 -36.32
CA SER A 592 -11.66 -6.11 -35.05
C SER A 592 -12.83 -7.01 -34.64
N GLY A 593 -13.57 -7.56 -35.62
CA GLY A 593 -14.67 -8.50 -35.37
C GLY A 593 -14.27 -9.77 -34.60
N TYR A 594 -13.00 -10.16 -34.66
CA TYR A 594 -12.48 -11.28 -33.86
C TYR A 594 -11.40 -10.85 -32.84
N GLY A 595 -11.41 -9.55 -32.44
CA GLY A 595 -10.61 -9.03 -31.35
C GLY A 595 -9.14 -8.75 -31.67
N GLN A 596 -8.84 -8.40 -32.93
CA GLN A 596 -7.48 -8.08 -33.39
C GLN A 596 -7.41 -6.65 -33.95
N GLY A 597 -6.29 -6.30 -34.59
CA GLY A 597 -6.08 -5.01 -35.21
C GLY A 597 -5.78 -3.89 -34.22
N GLN A 598 -6.54 -2.79 -34.31
CA GLN A 598 -6.34 -1.58 -33.51
C GLN A 598 -7.12 -1.60 -32.21
N LEU A 599 -7.94 -2.62 -31.96
CA LEU A 599 -8.77 -2.78 -30.78
C LEU A 599 -7.90 -3.18 -29.59
N LEU A 600 -7.89 -2.35 -28.53
CA LEU A 600 -7.07 -2.58 -27.34
C LEU A 600 -7.88 -2.35 -26.05
N VAL A 601 -7.59 -3.17 -25.04
CA VAL A 601 -8.24 -3.10 -23.73
C VAL A 601 -7.29 -3.58 -22.64
N SER A 602 -7.43 -3.07 -21.41
CA SER A 602 -6.69 -3.63 -20.27
C SER A 602 -7.29 -4.98 -19.83
N PRO A 603 -6.48 -5.91 -19.33
CA PRO A 603 -6.95 -7.20 -18.82
C PRO A 603 -8.01 -7.07 -17.73
N LEU A 604 -7.85 -6.11 -16.79
CA LEU A 604 -8.85 -5.84 -15.75
C LEU A 604 -10.19 -5.44 -16.37
N GLN A 605 -10.20 -4.47 -17.28
CA GLN A 605 -11.45 -4.01 -17.89
C GLN A 605 -12.05 -5.09 -18.79
N MET A 606 -11.22 -5.90 -19.46
CA MET A 606 -11.71 -7.05 -20.23
C MET A 606 -12.38 -8.10 -19.33
N ALA A 607 -11.80 -8.38 -18.17
CA ALA A 607 -12.41 -9.27 -17.19
C ALA A 607 -13.77 -8.72 -16.69
N CYS A 608 -13.87 -7.41 -16.45
CA CYS A 608 -15.15 -6.77 -16.11
C CYS A 608 -16.16 -6.89 -17.25
N PHE A 609 -15.78 -6.71 -18.51
CA PHE A 609 -16.67 -6.86 -19.65
C PHE A 609 -17.19 -8.29 -19.78
N VAL A 610 -16.31 -9.29 -19.67
CA VAL A 610 -16.69 -10.70 -19.76
C VAL A 610 -17.60 -11.12 -18.61
N SER A 611 -17.41 -10.57 -17.42
CA SER A 611 -18.21 -10.87 -16.23
C SER A 611 -19.72 -10.60 -16.44
N ALA A 612 -20.08 -9.70 -17.37
CA ALA A 612 -21.47 -9.42 -17.72
C ALA A 612 -22.24 -10.70 -18.16
N TYR A 613 -21.56 -11.63 -18.83
CA TYR A 613 -22.18 -12.91 -19.23
C TYR A 613 -22.53 -13.82 -18.04
N ALA A 614 -21.86 -13.63 -16.91
CA ALA A 614 -22.13 -14.36 -15.66
C ALA A 614 -22.93 -13.55 -14.65
N ASN A 615 -23.28 -12.30 -14.96
CA ASN A 615 -23.97 -11.37 -14.06
C ASN A 615 -25.20 -10.71 -14.71
N ASN A 616 -26.02 -11.49 -15.41
CA ASN A 616 -27.27 -11.03 -16.02
C ASN A 616 -27.11 -9.78 -16.91
N GLY A 617 -25.96 -9.58 -17.49
CA GLY A 617 -25.64 -8.46 -18.36
C GLY A 617 -25.08 -7.22 -17.67
N ASP A 618 -25.00 -7.21 -16.35
CA ASP A 618 -24.47 -6.08 -15.58
C ASP A 618 -22.93 -6.15 -15.49
N ILE A 619 -22.28 -5.01 -15.69
CA ILE A 619 -20.84 -4.84 -15.49
C ILE A 619 -20.64 -4.11 -14.16
N MET A 620 -19.90 -4.74 -13.25
CA MET A 620 -19.59 -4.19 -11.94
C MET A 620 -18.34 -3.31 -12.00
N VAL A 621 -18.26 -2.32 -11.10
CA VAL A 621 -17.03 -1.58 -10.83
C VAL A 621 -16.07 -2.51 -10.09
N PRO A 622 -14.84 -2.72 -10.58
CA PRO A 622 -13.85 -3.52 -9.85
C PRO A 622 -13.34 -2.77 -8.63
N TYR A 623 -13.08 -3.50 -7.54
CA TYR A 623 -12.47 -2.95 -6.33
C TYR A 623 -11.61 -3.99 -5.63
N VAL A 624 -10.64 -3.52 -4.85
CA VAL A 624 -9.71 -4.36 -4.10
C VAL A 624 -9.77 -4.11 -2.59
N VAL A 625 -10.19 -2.92 -2.14
CA VAL A 625 -10.41 -2.64 -0.72
C VAL A 625 -11.84 -3.00 -0.34
N ASP A 626 -11.98 -4.03 0.52
CA ASP A 626 -13.26 -4.48 1.04
C ASP A 626 -13.77 -3.57 2.14
N SER A 627 -12.93 -3.28 3.13
CA SER A 627 -13.31 -2.51 4.30
C SER A 627 -12.14 -1.81 4.94
N ILE A 628 -12.43 -0.77 5.72
CA ILE A 628 -11.47 0.02 6.49
C ILE A 628 -11.81 -0.10 7.96
N TRP A 629 -10.83 -0.40 8.78
CA TRP A 629 -10.98 -0.62 10.21
C TRP A 629 -10.03 0.24 11.02
N HIS A 630 -10.40 0.56 12.25
CA HIS A 630 -9.58 1.32 13.17
C HIS A 630 -9.51 0.66 14.54
N ALA A 631 -8.29 0.52 15.06
CA ALA A 631 -8.05 0.07 16.42
C ALA A 631 -8.14 1.26 17.38
N ASP A 632 -9.04 1.20 18.35
CA ASP A 632 -9.16 2.19 19.44
C ASP A 632 -9.05 1.46 20.79
N GLY A 633 -7.86 1.45 21.34
CA GLY A 633 -7.54 0.68 22.54
C GLY A 633 -7.68 -0.82 22.31
N THR A 634 -8.69 -1.45 22.94
CA THR A 634 -9.02 -2.89 22.78
C THR A 634 -10.06 -3.13 21.70
N ASP A 635 -10.71 -2.09 21.20
CA ASP A 635 -11.80 -2.18 20.27
C ASP A 635 -11.27 -2.07 18.84
N TYR A 636 -11.82 -2.89 17.93
CA TYR A 636 -11.48 -2.89 16.52
C TYR A 636 -12.77 -2.58 15.73
N ASN A 637 -12.86 -1.35 15.25
CA ASN A 637 -14.11 -0.77 14.75
C ASN A 637 -14.11 -0.66 13.23
N LEU A 638 -15.21 -1.04 12.59
CA LEU A 638 -15.44 -0.81 11.17
C LEU A 638 -15.64 0.69 10.93
N VAL A 639 -14.78 1.27 10.10
CA VAL A 639 -14.87 2.68 9.66
C VAL A 639 -15.73 2.79 8.40
N SER A 640 -15.45 1.93 7.40
CA SER A 640 -16.23 1.89 6.17
C SER A 640 -16.18 0.51 5.52
N GLN A 641 -17.24 0.18 4.78
CA GLN A 641 -17.38 -1.02 3.97
C GLN A 641 -17.60 -0.62 2.52
N THR A 642 -16.91 -1.27 1.59
CA THR A 642 -17.15 -1.06 0.15
C THR A 642 -18.42 -1.76 -0.28
N GLU A 643 -19.36 -0.99 -0.80
CA GLU A 643 -20.58 -1.54 -1.38
C GLU A 643 -20.37 -1.84 -2.86
N PRO A 644 -20.70 -3.06 -3.34
CA PRO A 644 -20.62 -3.39 -4.76
C PRO A 644 -21.46 -2.43 -5.61
N ARG A 645 -20.84 -1.89 -6.68
CA ARG A 645 -21.45 -0.87 -7.52
C ARG A 645 -21.54 -1.33 -8.98
N VAL A 646 -22.72 -1.22 -9.59
CA VAL A 646 -22.91 -1.48 -11.01
C VAL A 646 -22.35 -0.30 -11.81
N TRP A 647 -21.41 -0.57 -12.72
CA TRP A 647 -20.89 0.41 -13.67
C TRP A 647 -21.80 0.59 -14.88
N LYS A 648 -22.21 -0.53 -15.50
CA LYS A 648 -23.16 -0.55 -16.61
C LYS A 648 -24.23 -1.58 -16.34
N LYS A 649 -25.47 -1.14 -16.29
CA LYS A 649 -26.62 -2.04 -16.10
C LYS A 649 -27.11 -2.58 -17.44
N SER A 650 -27.37 -3.88 -17.50
CA SER A 650 -27.86 -4.58 -18.69
C SER A 650 -27.07 -4.22 -19.93
N ALA A 651 -25.73 -4.13 -19.80
CA ALA A 651 -24.82 -3.85 -20.90
C ALA A 651 -24.92 -4.89 -22.02
N ILE A 652 -25.32 -6.13 -21.67
CA ILE A 652 -25.68 -7.23 -22.55
C ILE A 652 -27.08 -7.70 -22.18
N GLN A 653 -27.97 -7.88 -23.17
CA GLN A 653 -29.34 -8.32 -22.91
C GLN A 653 -29.37 -9.79 -22.45
N GLN A 654 -30.26 -10.13 -21.51
CA GLN A 654 -30.42 -11.49 -21.00
C GLN A 654 -30.71 -12.49 -22.13
N SER A 655 -31.55 -12.13 -23.08
CA SER A 655 -31.85 -12.98 -24.25
C SER A 655 -30.63 -13.32 -25.11
N THR A 656 -29.66 -12.41 -25.17
CA THR A 656 -28.37 -12.62 -25.82
C THR A 656 -27.52 -13.60 -25.03
N ILE A 657 -27.45 -13.43 -23.72
CA ILE A 657 -26.73 -14.33 -22.80
C ILE A 657 -27.30 -15.74 -22.93
N ASP A 658 -28.63 -15.90 -22.82
CA ASP A 658 -29.30 -17.18 -22.93
C ASP A 658 -29.01 -17.86 -24.27
N THR A 659 -28.97 -17.09 -25.37
CA THR A 659 -28.67 -17.59 -26.70
C THR A 659 -27.24 -18.11 -26.83
N LEU A 660 -26.27 -17.45 -26.17
CA LEU A 660 -24.85 -17.77 -26.29
C LEU A 660 -24.35 -18.76 -25.23
N HIS A 661 -25.11 -18.95 -24.15
CA HIS A 661 -24.70 -19.74 -22.98
C HIS A 661 -24.20 -21.16 -23.33
N GLU A 662 -24.98 -21.90 -24.13
CA GLU A 662 -24.59 -23.25 -24.54
C GLU A 662 -23.30 -23.25 -25.37
N ALA A 663 -23.14 -22.30 -26.31
CA ALA A 663 -21.92 -22.20 -27.13
C ALA A 663 -20.69 -21.89 -26.26
N ILE A 664 -20.82 -20.97 -25.29
CA ILE A 664 -19.73 -20.60 -24.37
C ILE A 664 -19.29 -21.84 -23.57
N THR A 665 -20.23 -22.59 -23.00
CA THR A 665 -19.94 -23.83 -22.25
C THR A 665 -19.23 -24.86 -23.13
N LYS A 666 -19.69 -25.04 -24.36
CA LYS A 666 -19.12 -26.01 -25.31
C LYS A 666 -17.70 -25.67 -25.80
N VAL A 667 -17.24 -24.42 -25.65
CA VAL A 667 -15.83 -24.06 -25.96
C VAL A 667 -14.85 -24.90 -25.11
N CYS A 668 -15.20 -25.15 -23.82
CA CYS A 668 -14.38 -25.97 -22.92
C CYS A 668 -14.57 -27.48 -23.15
N ASP A 669 -15.77 -27.93 -23.54
CA ASP A 669 -16.08 -29.35 -23.69
C ASP A 669 -15.48 -29.96 -24.99
N ILE A 670 -15.69 -29.29 -26.10
CA ILE A 670 -15.36 -29.80 -27.45
C ILE A 670 -14.70 -28.76 -28.35
N GLY A 671 -14.46 -27.56 -27.83
CA GLY A 671 -13.93 -26.41 -28.58
C GLY A 671 -12.44 -26.17 -28.40
N THR A 672 -12.04 -24.92 -28.65
CA THR A 672 -10.63 -24.52 -28.65
C THR A 672 -10.00 -24.40 -27.28
N ALA A 673 -10.81 -24.39 -26.19
CA ALA A 673 -10.36 -24.38 -24.80
C ALA A 673 -10.45 -25.76 -24.13
N GLN A 674 -10.58 -26.84 -24.91
CA GLN A 674 -10.51 -28.20 -24.38
C GLN A 674 -9.09 -28.48 -23.87
N SER A 675 -8.96 -28.81 -22.58
CA SER A 675 -7.70 -29.17 -21.91
C SER A 675 -7.41 -30.66 -21.96
#